data_74234adb26fadef664bfb5c0b58cdf17
#
_entry.id   74234adb26fadef664bfb5c0b58cdf17
#
_cell.length_a   1.000
_cell.length_b   1.000
_cell.length_c   1.000
_cell.angle_alpha   90.00
_cell.angle_beta   90.00
_cell.angle_gamma   90.00
#
_symmetry.space_group_name_H-M   'P 1'
#
loop_
_entity.id
_entity.type
_entity.pdbx_description
1 polymer ?
#
loop_
_entity_poly.entity_id
_entity_poly.type
_entity_poly.pdbx_seq_one_letter_code
_entity_poly.pdbx_strand_id
1 'polypeptide(L)'
;VEFRGAVRPRTLDRKATPLRGNALAMDWNPERARVEAEANRTEHWGHWGPYLSDRQWGTVREDYSADGEAWTYFPFDHARSRAYRWGEDGMFGICDDHQLLCFAPAFWNGNDPIIKERFFGLSGPQGNHGEDVKESYYYLDNVPSHAYMKALYKYPHAAFPYDDLVAENARRSRLDPEYELIDTKIFDDDAYFDITIEYAKRAPTDTLVRITAVNRGTQAAVLHVIPQLWFRNTWSWSAGQPHGRIAPRSGVSNAFEATHPDLGTYTLYYEGEAEALAVENETNMRAVFDVENAQPYVKDGIDRAVRGERGATNPDLVGSKLGLHYTMTLASGASQTIALRLTNIPPAGEPLGAEFDPIFAERKFEADRFYAALNPYPASSEHHRVQRGAFAGMLWSKQFYYYVVRDWLRGDPLQPPPPESRNAGRNHEWLHLYNDDVIAMPDTWEYPWYAAWDLAFHTIVLALIDPGFAKRQLIMLTREWYMHPNGELPAYEWALGDVNPPVHAWAAYRIFQIEHKMYGTADYLFLERVFQKLLMNFTWWVNREDPHGTNVFMGGFLGLDNIGIFDRSATLPTGGHIEQADATSWMAVYSLDMMAIALELAQHDPAYEDIASKFFEHFLYIAYAMNEGDDTTGLWDETDGFYYDRLDLEDGRRFPMRVRSLVGLLPMIAVETLQPQLLERLPNFKRRLEWFVANRPELARNVASLSAEGLGERRLLALLDGERLGRMLKVMLDEAEFLSPYGIRSLSKCHQEHPLSVNIGGVEFRVDYEPAESRTGTFGGNSNWRGPVWFPLNFLLIEALQNFHFFYGDSYRVEFPTGSGKLMTLWDVATELSNRLIALFLPNANGERPFNGAVEKLQRDPQFRDRLLYYEYFHGDNGAGLGASHQTGWTGLVAKLIQQVSEYESAGKSPLDWEYEAMPASAVEPEIV
;
A
#
# COMPACT_ATOMS: atom_id res chain seq x y z
N VAL A 1 -2.61 36.28 -11.23
CA VAL A 1 -2.07 36.73 -12.53
C VAL A 1 -2.32 35.59 -13.50
N GLU A 2 -3.32 35.81 -14.38
CA GLU A 2 -3.71 34.86 -15.42
C GLU A 2 -2.59 34.71 -16.44
N PHE A 3 -2.15 33.46 -16.65
CA PHE A 3 -1.49 33.07 -17.88
C PHE A 3 -2.35 32.04 -18.61
N ARG A 4 -3.27 32.52 -19.44
CA ARG A 4 -3.88 31.71 -20.49
C ARG A 4 -3.02 31.82 -21.74
N GLY A 5 -2.21 30.83 -22.02
CA GLY A 5 -1.54 30.58 -23.26
C GLY A 5 -1.86 29.19 -23.76
N ALA A 6 -2.84 29.09 -24.66
CA ALA A 6 -3.20 27.84 -25.31
C ALA A 6 -2.09 27.36 -26.24
N VAL A 7 -1.34 26.35 -25.82
CA VAL A 7 -0.52 25.55 -26.71
C VAL A 7 -1.38 24.44 -27.28
N ARG A 8 -1.70 24.49 -28.56
CA ARG A 8 -2.40 23.40 -29.27
C ARG A 8 -1.52 22.16 -29.27
N PRO A 9 -2.01 20.99 -28.85
CA PRO A 9 -1.28 19.74 -29.01
C PRO A 9 -1.17 19.42 -30.52
N ARG A 10 0.02 19.15 -30.99
CA ARG A 10 0.25 18.50 -32.29
C ARG A 10 -0.26 17.08 -32.19
N THR A 11 -1.33 16.78 -32.91
CA THR A 11 -1.80 15.41 -33.14
C THR A 11 -0.75 14.70 -34.01
N LEU A 12 0.02 13.81 -33.41
CA LEU A 12 0.77 12.80 -34.14
C LEU A 12 -0.18 11.64 -34.42
N ASP A 13 -0.68 11.60 -35.65
CA ASP A 13 -1.39 10.45 -36.20
C ASP A 13 -0.38 9.30 -36.37
N ARG A 14 -0.29 8.43 -35.36
CA ARG A 14 0.44 7.17 -35.51
C ARG A 14 -0.58 6.03 -35.63
N LYS A 15 -0.78 5.58 -36.82
CA LYS A 15 -1.33 4.24 -37.10
C LYS A 15 -0.32 3.20 -36.60
N ALA A 16 -0.53 2.68 -35.40
CA ALA A 16 0.19 1.53 -34.89
C ALA A 16 -0.17 0.31 -35.75
N THR A 17 0.79 -0.20 -36.48
CA THR A 17 0.69 -1.53 -37.11
C THR A 17 0.88 -2.56 -36.00
N PRO A 18 -0.05 -3.51 -35.75
CA PRO A 18 0.15 -4.48 -34.71
C PRO A 18 1.28 -5.43 -35.11
N LEU A 19 2.36 -5.43 -34.32
CA LEU A 19 3.41 -6.42 -34.39
C LEU A 19 2.82 -7.81 -34.02
N ARG A 20 2.77 -8.70 -34.99
CA ARG A 20 2.46 -10.13 -34.81
C ARG A 20 3.68 -10.83 -34.23
N GLY A 21 3.69 -11.01 -32.92
CA GLY A 21 4.61 -11.88 -32.20
C GLY A 21 4.11 -12.05 -30.79
N ASN A 22 3.46 -13.19 -30.51
CA ASN A 22 3.11 -13.80 -29.21
C ASN A 22 2.67 -12.89 -28.05
N ALA A 23 2.03 -11.73 -28.26
CA ALA A 23 1.07 -11.22 -27.32
C ALA A 23 -0.05 -12.27 -27.28
N LEU A 24 -0.21 -12.97 -26.17
CA LEU A 24 -1.39 -13.75 -25.91
C LEU A 24 -2.57 -12.86 -26.29
N ALA A 25 -3.29 -13.23 -27.36
CA ALA A 25 -4.45 -12.46 -27.82
C ALA A 25 -5.47 -12.52 -26.69
N MET A 26 -5.38 -11.56 -25.75
CA MET A 26 -6.39 -11.38 -24.72
C MET A 26 -7.67 -11.09 -25.49
N ASP A 27 -8.60 -12.06 -25.48
CA ASP A 27 -9.94 -11.85 -26.00
C ASP A 27 -10.47 -10.54 -25.45
N TRP A 28 -11.13 -9.75 -26.30
CA TRP A 28 -11.71 -8.46 -25.90
C TRP A 28 -12.55 -8.62 -24.61
N ASN A 29 -12.19 -7.86 -23.59
CA ASN A 29 -12.83 -7.89 -22.28
C ASN A 29 -13.34 -6.48 -21.95
N PRO A 30 -14.65 -6.34 -21.63
CA PRO A 30 -15.25 -5.02 -21.33
C PRO A 30 -14.59 -4.26 -20.20
N GLU A 31 -14.11 -4.95 -19.15
CA GLU A 31 -13.41 -4.29 -18.05
C GLU A 31 -12.09 -3.68 -18.51
N ARG A 32 -11.33 -4.41 -19.33
CA ARG A 32 -10.11 -3.86 -19.93
C ARG A 32 -10.41 -2.63 -20.81
N ALA A 33 -11.49 -2.67 -21.58
CA ALA A 33 -11.89 -1.52 -22.39
C ALA A 33 -12.21 -0.28 -21.52
N ARG A 34 -12.79 -0.46 -20.32
CA ARG A 34 -13.02 0.64 -19.36
C ARG A 34 -11.71 1.22 -18.82
N VAL A 35 -10.77 0.35 -18.45
CA VAL A 35 -9.43 0.77 -18.00
C VAL A 35 -8.71 1.56 -19.10
N GLU A 36 -8.78 1.10 -20.35
CA GLU A 36 -8.21 1.80 -21.49
C GLU A 36 -8.92 3.14 -21.78
N ALA A 37 -10.24 3.20 -21.66
CA ALA A 37 -11.01 4.42 -21.82
C ALA A 37 -10.64 5.46 -20.74
N GLU A 38 -10.48 5.04 -19.50
CA GLU A 38 -9.99 5.86 -18.38
C GLU A 38 -8.58 6.39 -18.66
N ALA A 39 -7.65 5.51 -19.05
CA ALA A 39 -6.27 5.87 -19.35
C ALA A 39 -6.17 6.88 -20.52
N ASN A 40 -7.02 6.72 -21.53
CA ASN A 40 -7.11 7.60 -22.71
C ASN A 40 -8.00 8.83 -22.46
N ARG A 41 -8.63 8.96 -21.28
CA ARG A 41 -9.54 10.07 -20.93
C ARG A 41 -10.73 10.21 -21.89
N THR A 42 -11.22 9.11 -22.43
CA THR A 42 -12.42 9.08 -23.28
C THR A 42 -13.70 8.87 -22.50
N GLU A 43 -13.59 8.12 -21.39
CA GLU A 43 -14.63 7.95 -20.37
C GLU A 43 -13.97 7.96 -18.98
N HIS A 44 -14.66 8.50 -17.97
CA HIS A 44 -14.14 8.64 -16.61
C HIS A 44 -14.76 7.61 -15.66
N TRP A 45 -14.39 6.32 -15.84
CA TRP A 45 -14.89 5.24 -15.00
C TRP A 45 -14.41 5.33 -13.54
N GLY A 46 -13.22 5.92 -13.31
CA GLY A 46 -12.68 6.21 -11.99
C GLY A 46 -13.32 7.39 -11.27
N HIS A 47 -14.30 8.10 -11.89
CA HIS A 47 -14.96 9.24 -11.24
C HIS A 47 -15.65 8.87 -9.93
N TRP A 48 -16.26 7.70 -9.84
CA TRP A 48 -16.79 7.15 -8.59
C TRP A 48 -16.01 5.90 -8.19
N GLY A 49 -15.64 5.79 -6.93
CA GLY A 49 -14.92 4.62 -6.41
C GLY A 49 -14.95 4.54 -4.90
N PRO A 50 -14.32 3.52 -4.31
CA PRO A 50 -14.25 3.30 -2.87
C PRO A 50 -13.21 4.23 -2.22
N TYR A 51 -13.37 5.54 -2.38
CA TYR A 51 -12.35 6.52 -1.98
C TYR A 51 -12.61 7.12 -0.59
N LEU A 52 -13.57 6.56 0.16
CA LEU A 52 -13.78 6.89 1.57
C LEU A 52 -12.83 6.09 2.46
N SER A 53 -12.33 6.72 3.51
CA SER A 53 -11.64 6.03 4.60
C SER A 53 -12.66 5.26 5.45
N ASP A 54 -12.23 4.18 6.10
CA ASP A 54 -13.04 3.51 7.13
C ASP A 54 -12.99 4.27 8.46
N ARG A 55 -12.00 5.15 8.66
CA ARG A 55 -11.90 6.12 9.75
C ARG A 55 -11.23 7.42 9.35
N GLN A 56 -11.62 8.54 10.01
CA GLN A 56 -10.87 9.81 10.06
C GLN A 56 -10.52 10.24 11.50
N TRP A 57 -11.12 9.63 12.51
CA TRP A 57 -10.75 9.81 13.91
C TRP A 57 -9.36 9.17 14.16
N GLY A 58 -8.60 9.70 15.12
CA GLY A 58 -7.27 9.22 15.45
C GLY A 58 -6.19 9.54 14.40
N THR A 59 -6.49 10.30 13.35
CA THR A 59 -5.49 10.71 12.35
C THR A 59 -4.75 11.97 12.77
N VAL A 60 -3.47 12.04 12.42
CA VAL A 60 -2.60 13.17 12.78
C VAL A 60 -2.95 14.47 12.04
N ARG A 61 -3.76 14.40 10.96
CA ARG A 61 -4.30 15.59 10.27
C ARG A 61 -5.31 16.36 11.13
N GLU A 62 -6.07 15.66 11.96
CA GLU A 62 -7.04 16.26 12.87
C GLU A 62 -6.41 16.78 14.18
N ASP A 63 -5.09 16.77 14.29
CA ASP A 63 -4.38 17.27 15.44
C ASP A 63 -4.32 18.81 15.47
N TYR A 64 -5.10 19.39 16.34
CA TYR A 64 -5.05 20.82 16.71
C TYR A 64 -4.72 20.97 18.20
N SER A 65 -4.11 19.95 18.82
CA SER A 65 -3.76 19.92 20.23
C SER A 65 -2.75 21.00 20.61
N ALA A 66 -2.86 21.50 21.85
CA ALA A 66 -1.91 22.46 22.41
C ALA A 66 -0.61 21.80 22.89
N ASP A 67 -0.65 20.52 23.20
CA ASP A 67 0.44 19.73 23.79
C ASP A 67 1.15 18.80 22.81
N GLY A 68 0.62 18.66 21.58
CA GLY A 68 1.18 17.81 20.53
C GLY A 68 0.75 16.34 20.59
N GLU A 69 -0.28 16.02 21.40
CA GLU A 69 -0.86 14.69 21.47
C GLU A 69 -1.80 14.44 20.27
N ALA A 70 -1.21 14.07 19.14
CA ALA A 70 -1.88 13.97 17.86
C ALA A 70 -2.88 12.81 17.77
N TRP A 71 -2.53 11.67 18.35
CA TRP A 71 -3.29 10.42 18.16
C TRP A 71 -4.60 10.38 18.95
N THR A 72 -4.72 11.13 20.05
CA THR A 72 -5.89 11.18 20.92
C THR A 72 -6.71 12.45 20.77
N TYR A 73 -6.26 13.41 19.99
CA TYR A 73 -6.96 14.69 19.81
C TYR A 73 -8.34 14.55 19.18
N PHE A 74 -8.51 13.61 18.26
CA PHE A 74 -9.79 13.28 17.65
C PHE A 74 -10.20 11.83 17.96
N PRO A 75 -10.77 11.56 19.17
CA PRO A 75 -11.14 10.22 19.59
C PRO A 75 -12.36 9.68 18.86
N PHE A 76 -12.53 8.35 18.86
CA PHE A 76 -13.69 7.67 18.27
C PHE A 76 -15.04 8.25 18.70
N ASP A 77 -15.19 8.61 20.00
CA ASP A 77 -16.44 9.16 20.54
C ASP A 77 -16.86 10.50 19.90
N HIS A 78 -15.90 11.26 19.38
CA HIS A 78 -16.21 12.50 18.65
C HIS A 78 -16.61 12.27 17.20
N ALA A 79 -16.23 11.15 16.59
CA ALA A 79 -16.35 10.93 15.14
C ALA A 79 -17.79 11.04 14.63
N ARG A 80 -18.78 10.57 15.40
CA ARG A 80 -20.21 10.66 15.05
C ARG A 80 -20.75 12.09 15.01
N SER A 81 -20.15 12.99 15.83
CA SER A 81 -20.64 14.35 16.03
C SER A 81 -19.78 15.42 15.34
N ARG A 82 -18.57 15.08 14.89
CA ARG A 82 -17.59 16.00 14.32
C ARG A 82 -17.49 15.86 12.80
N ALA A 83 -17.67 16.94 12.05
CA ALA A 83 -17.34 16.99 10.63
C ALA A 83 -15.85 17.33 10.48
N TYR A 84 -15.17 16.65 9.56
CA TYR A 84 -13.73 16.81 9.36
C TYR A 84 -13.44 17.81 8.26
N ARG A 85 -12.26 18.43 8.34
CA ARG A 85 -11.74 19.23 7.24
C ARG A 85 -11.07 18.35 6.19
N TRP A 86 -10.35 17.34 6.64
CA TRP A 86 -9.35 16.63 5.84
C TRP A 86 -9.88 15.38 5.13
N GLY A 87 -11.11 14.99 5.36
CA GLY A 87 -11.73 13.87 4.70
C GLY A 87 -13.06 13.44 5.31
N GLU A 88 -13.67 12.46 4.71
CA GLU A 88 -14.90 11.80 5.18
C GLU A 88 -14.66 10.32 5.35
N ASP A 89 -15.37 9.70 6.28
CA ASP A 89 -15.32 8.26 6.52
C ASP A 89 -16.69 7.59 6.38
N GLY A 90 -16.67 6.29 6.05
CA GLY A 90 -17.87 5.48 5.96
C GLY A 90 -17.56 4.05 5.52
N MET A 91 -18.18 3.07 6.20
CA MET A 91 -17.95 1.65 5.98
C MET A 91 -18.29 1.25 4.53
N PHE A 92 -17.33 0.67 3.80
CA PHE A 92 -17.49 0.24 2.40
C PHE A 92 -18.08 1.33 1.50
N GLY A 93 -17.79 2.58 1.81
CA GLY A 93 -18.37 3.72 1.14
C GLY A 93 -17.79 3.99 -0.24
N ILE A 94 -18.51 4.77 -1.02
CA ILE A 94 -18.06 5.29 -2.30
C ILE A 94 -18.23 6.81 -2.34
N CYS A 95 -17.39 7.48 -3.11
CA CYS A 95 -17.56 8.91 -3.41
C CYS A 95 -17.03 9.22 -4.82
N ASP A 96 -17.29 10.45 -5.28
CA ASP A 96 -16.59 10.97 -6.45
C ASP A 96 -15.10 11.22 -6.13
N ASP A 97 -14.27 11.35 -7.15
CA ASP A 97 -12.82 11.47 -7.08
C ASP A 97 -12.30 12.79 -6.46
N HIS A 98 -13.21 13.69 -6.08
CA HIS A 98 -12.94 14.89 -5.26
C HIS A 98 -13.63 14.83 -3.89
N GLN A 99 -14.28 13.72 -3.58
CA GLN A 99 -15.00 13.49 -2.33
C GLN A 99 -16.03 14.59 -2.01
N LEU A 100 -16.72 15.11 -3.04
CA LEU A 100 -17.77 16.12 -2.86
C LEU A 100 -19.06 15.48 -2.38
N LEU A 101 -19.48 14.34 -2.97
CA LEU A 101 -20.67 13.60 -2.60
C LEU A 101 -20.30 12.16 -2.23
N CYS A 102 -20.65 11.77 -1.01
CA CYS A 102 -20.30 10.51 -0.39
C CYS A 102 -21.55 9.64 -0.18
N PHE A 103 -21.39 8.32 -0.33
CA PHE A 103 -22.40 7.32 -0.01
C PHE A 103 -21.77 6.18 0.78
N ALA A 104 -22.36 5.81 1.93
CA ALA A 104 -22.00 4.61 2.67
C ALA A 104 -23.20 4.06 3.45
N PRO A 105 -23.29 2.74 3.69
CA PRO A 105 -24.27 2.17 4.60
C PRO A 105 -23.84 2.37 6.06
N ALA A 106 -24.83 2.50 6.94
CA ALA A 106 -24.65 2.35 8.39
C ALA A 106 -25.61 1.29 8.92
N PHE A 107 -25.33 0.76 10.12
CA PHE A 107 -26.10 -0.35 10.70
C PHE A 107 -26.35 -0.12 12.19
N TRP A 108 -27.44 -0.73 12.70
CA TRP A 108 -27.70 -0.78 14.12
C TRP A 108 -28.44 -2.07 14.49
N ASN A 109 -27.94 -2.77 15.50
CA ASN A 109 -28.54 -4.04 15.96
C ASN A 109 -29.60 -3.85 17.07
N GLY A 110 -29.93 -2.59 17.42
CA GLY A 110 -30.84 -2.28 18.50
C GLY A 110 -30.26 -2.36 19.92
N ASN A 111 -29.03 -2.83 20.04
CA ASN A 111 -28.33 -3.06 21.33
C ASN A 111 -27.11 -2.16 21.51
N ASP A 112 -26.49 -1.72 20.41
CA ASP A 112 -25.32 -0.84 20.46
C ASP A 112 -25.67 0.56 21.01
N PRO A 113 -24.75 1.21 21.71
CA PRO A 113 -24.94 2.57 22.21
C PRO A 113 -24.95 3.63 21.09
N ILE A 114 -24.48 3.30 19.89
CA ILE A 114 -24.41 4.16 18.72
C ILE A 114 -24.75 3.36 17.46
N ILE A 115 -25.12 4.04 16.34
CA ILE A 115 -25.17 3.37 15.05
C ILE A 115 -23.75 3.13 14.53
N LYS A 116 -23.56 2.02 13.81
CA LYS A 116 -22.29 1.64 13.20
C LYS A 116 -22.16 2.34 11.82
N GLU A 117 -21.52 3.51 11.80
CA GLU A 117 -21.26 4.30 10.57
C GLU A 117 -19.82 4.14 10.08
N ARG A 118 -18.90 3.77 10.96
CA ARG A 118 -17.47 3.58 10.74
C ARG A 118 -16.97 2.43 11.58
N PHE A 119 -15.82 1.88 11.22
CA PHE A 119 -15.22 0.82 12.01
C PHE A 119 -14.69 1.35 13.35
N PHE A 120 -14.71 0.46 14.33
CA PHE A 120 -14.10 0.67 15.62
C PHE A 120 -12.72 0.01 15.66
N GLY A 121 -11.85 0.60 16.41
CA GLY A 121 -10.54 0.07 16.75
C GLY A 121 -9.93 0.83 17.92
N LEU A 122 -8.69 0.54 18.21
CA LEU A 122 -7.91 1.18 19.26
C LEU A 122 -7.07 2.30 18.67
N SER A 123 -6.79 3.33 19.45
CA SER A 123 -5.89 4.41 19.06
C SER A 123 -4.90 4.72 20.17
N GLY A 124 -3.67 5.09 19.79
CA GLY A 124 -2.64 5.54 20.72
C GLY A 124 -2.47 4.59 21.92
N PRO A 125 -2.66 5.09 23.16
CA PRO A 125 -2.39 4.32 24.37
C PRO A 125 -3.45 3.27 24.71
N GLN A 126 -4.49 3.08 23.90
CA GLN A 126 -5.54 2.07 24.17
C GLN A 126 -5.08 0.65 23.84
N GLY A 127 -4.19 0.49 22.85
CA GLY A 127 -3.63 -0.81 22.46
C GLY A 127 -2.31 -1.13 23.19
N ASN A 128 -2.05 -2.42 23.46
CA ASN A 128 -0.77 -2.84 24.03
C ASN A 128 0.36 -2.93 22.99
N HIS A 129 0.01 -3.04 21.71
CA HIS A 129 0.96 -3.03 20.58
C HIS A 129 0.75 -1.85 19.63
N GLY A 130 -0.11 -0.90 19.94
CA GLY A 130 -0.40 0.28 19.15
C GLY A 130 -1.84 0.33 18.69
N GLU A 131 -2.06 0.91 17.50
CA GLU A 131 -3.37 1.03 16.90
C GLU A 131 -3.76 -0.26 16.17
N ASP A 132 -5.05 -0.63 16.22
CA ASP A 132 -5.56 -1.75 15.46
C ASP A 132 -7.09 -1.70 15.30
N VAL A 133 -7.59 -2.20 14.16
CA VAL A 133 -9.01 -2.37 13.87
C VAL A 133 -9.57 -3.58 14.62
N LYS A 134 -10.67 -3.38 15.35
CA LYS A 134 -11.32 -4.45 16.12
C LYS A 134 -12.68 -4.80 15.53
N GLU A 135 -12.70 -5.13 14.24
CA GLU A 135 -13.92 -5.45 13.48
C GLU A 135 -13.74 -6.74 12.65
N SER A 136 -14.84 -7.33 12.19
CA SER A 136 -14.80 -8.51 11.31
C SER A 136 -15.42 -8.19 9.94
N TYR A 137 -14.60 -7.91 8.95
CA TYR A 137 -15.02 -7.55 7.61
C TYR A 137 -14.08 -8.10 6.54
N TYR A 138 -14.51 -8.09 5.27
CA TYR A 138 -13.75 -8.70 4.17
C TYR A 138 -14.03 -7.98 2.86
N TYR A 139 -12.99 -7.61 2.13
CA TYR A 139 -13.07 -7.16 0.75
C TYR A 139 -13.11 -8.39 -0.16
N LEU A 140 -14.26 -8.67 -0.76
CA LEU A 140 -14.48 -9.91 -1.50
C LEU A 140 -14.16 -9.81 -2.99
N ASP A 141 -14.42 -8.65 -3.59
CA ASP A 141 -14.20 -8.41 -5.01
C ASP A 141 -14.14 -6.91 -5.33
N ASN A 142 -13.35 -6.55 -6.32
CA ASN A 142 -13.33 -5.22 -6.94
C ASN A 142 -12.62 -5.33 -8.29
N VAL A 143 -12.95 -4.47 -9.24
CA VAL A 143 -12.27 -4.36 -10.54
C VAL A 143 -11.70 -2.94 -10.73
N PRO A 144 -10.68 -2.74 -11.59
CA PRO A 144 -9.97 -1.46 -11.70
C PRO A 144 -10.86 -0.24 -11.99
N SER A 145 -11.90 -0.40 -12.82
CA SER A 145 -12.88 0.66 -13.12
C SER A 145 -13.91 0.87 -12.01
N HIS A 146 -13.88 0.04 -10.95
CA HIS A 146 -14.92 -0.03 -9.93
C HIS A 146 -16.32 -0.29 -10.49
N ALA A 147 -16.40 -0.92 -11.68
CA ALA A 147 -17.69 -1.27 -12.29
C ALA A 147 -18.39 -2.42 -11.54
N TYR A 148 -17.65 -3.23 -10.78
CA TYR A 148 -18.16 -4.21 -9.83
C TYR A 148 -17.32 -4.19 -8.56
N MET A 149 -17.98 -4.11 -7.41
CA MET A 149 -17.34 -4.16 -6.10
C MET A 149 -18.19 -4.97 -5.13
N LYS A 150 -17.56 -5.68 -4.19
CA LYS A 150 -18.22 -6.49 -3.18
C LYS A 150 -17.44 -6.55 -1.89
N ALA A 151 -18.15 -6.33 -0.77
CA ALA A 151 -17.60 -6.46 0.58
C ALA A 151 -18.59 -7.20 1.50
N LEU A 152 -18.08 -7.71 2.62
CA LEU A 152 -18.83 -8.42 3.66
C LEU A 152 -18.48 -7.87 5.03
N TYR A 153 -19.49 -7.56 5.82
CA TYR A 153 -19.38 -7.22 7.22
C TYR A 153 -20.09 -8.24 8.09
N LYS A 154 -19.45 -8.66 9.20
CA LYS A 154 -20.04 -9.53 10.21
C LYS A 154 -20.43 -8.71 11.44
N TYR A 155 -21.73 -8.47 11.62
CA TYR A 155 -22.25 -7.60 12.66
C TYR A 155 -22.95 -8.39 13.75
N PRO A 156 -22.49 -8.36 15.04
CA PRO A 156 -23.10 -9.13 16.13
C PRO A 156 -24.53 -8.71 16.42
N HIS A 157 -25.35 -9.66 16.91
CA HIS A 157 -26.68 -9.36 17.46
C HIS A 157 -26.59 -8.69 18.84
N ALA A 158 -25.62 -9.08 19.66
CA ALA A 158 -25.35 -8.48 20.96
C ALA A 158 -24.76 -7.07 20.80
N ALA A 159 -24.77 -6.29 21.87
CA ALA A 159 -24.05 -5.02 21.93
C ALA A 159 -22.58 -5.24 21.61
N PHE A 160 -22.01 -4.39 20.74
CA PHE A 160 -20.61 -4.47 20.38
C PHE A 160 -19.73 -4.16 21.61
N PRO A 161 -18.66 -4.93 21.86
CA PRO A 161 -17.94 -4.91 23.13
C PRO A 161 -16.87 -3.80 23.19
N TYR A 162 -17.24 -2.54 22.90
CA TYR A 162 -16.32 -1.39 22.85
C TYR A 162 -15.47 -1.27 24.13
N ASP A 163 -16.13 -1.21 25.29
CA ASP A 163 -15.46 -1.00 26.58
C ASP A 163 -14.56 -2.19 26.98
N ASP A 164 -14.96 -3.41 26.63
CA ASP A 164 -14.20 -4.63 26.91
C ASP A 164 -12.91 -4.66 26.09
N LEU A 165 -13.00 -4.35 24.79
CA LEU A 165 -11.83 -4.27 23.90
C LEU A 165 -10.81 -3.23 24.38
N VAL A 166 -11.26 -2.03 24.76
CA VAL A 166 -10.38 -0.99 25.30
C VAL A 166 -9.79 -1.40 26.65
N ALA A 167 -10.61 -1.87 27.57
CA ALA A 167 -10.16 -2.18 28.93
C ALA A 167 -9.18 -3.36 28.96
N GLU A 168 -9.43 -4.41 28.18
CA GLU A 168 -8.58 -5.60 28.18
C GLU A 168 -7.23 -5.31 27.48
N ASN A 169 -7.21 -4.61 26.32
CA ASN A 169 -5.96 -4.24 25.66
C ASN A 169 -5.13 -3.28 26.51
N ALA A 170 -5.74 -2.26 27.14
CA ALA A 170 -5.05 -1.35 28.05
C ALA A 170 -4.48 -2.05 29.31
N ARG A 171 -5.05 -3.18 29.72
CA ARG A 171 -4.55 -3.99 30.85
C ARG A 171 -3.36 -4.86 30.44
N ARG A 172 -3.26 -5.23 29.19
CA ARG A 172 -2.20 -6.10 28.67
C ARG A 172 -0.88 -5.36 28.58
N SER A 173 0.20 -6.10 28.75
CA SER A 173 1.57 -5.62 28.51
C SER A 173 2.01 -5.93 27.08
N ARG A 174 3.14 -5.37 26.66
CA ARG A 174 3.78 -5.74 25.39
C ARG A 174 4.26 -7.19 25.32
N LEU A 175 4.22 -7.94 26.41
CA LEU A 175 4.53 -9.39 26.44
C LEU A 175 3.30 -10.26 26.17
N ASP A 176 2.12 -9.68 26.21
CA ASP A 176 0.86 -10.35 25.96
C ASP A 176 0.44 -10.11 24.50
N PRO A 177 -0.19 -11.08 23.80
CA PRO A 177 -0.77 -10.83 22.48
C PRO A 177 -1.89 -9.80 22.57
N GLU A 178 -2.26 -9.19 21.46
CA GLU A 178 -3.45 -8.33 21.38
C GLU A 178 -4.73 -9.08 21.73
N TYR A 179 -5.73 -8.35 22.20
CA TYR A 179 -7.08 -8.88 22.45
C TYR A 179 -8.00 -8.48 21.30
N GLU A 180 -8.37 -9.48 20.53
CA GLU A 180 -9.14 -9.31 19.31
C GLU A 180 -10.65 -9.42 19.53
N LEU A 181 -11.44 -8.89 18.59
CA LEU A 181 -12.90 -9.04 18.62
C LEU A 181 -13.31 -10.52 18.70
N ILE A 182 -12.58 -11.42 18.07
CA ILE A 182 -12.83 -12.86 18.12
C ILE A 182 -12.63 -13.45 19.52
N ASP A 183 -11.72 -12.88 20.31
CA ASP A 183 -11.41 -13.33 21.67
C ASP A 183 -12.52 -12.99 22.67
N THR A 184 -13.35 -11.98 22.36
CA THR A 184 -14.54 -11.63 23.15
C THR A 184 -15.61 -12.72 23.10
N LYS A 185 -15.48 -13.72 22.20
CA LYS A 185 -16.44 -14.81 21.96
C LYS A 185 -17.80 -14.35 21.42
N ILE A 186 -17.90 -13.13 20.94
CA ILE A 186 -19.16 -12.54 20.45
C ILE A 186 -19.76 -13.30 19.25
N PHE A 187 -18.94 -14.09 18.56
CA PHE A 187 -19.33 -14.91 17.41
C PHE A 187 -19.54 -16.40 17.74
N ASP A 188 -19.31 -16.87 18.98
CA ASP A 188 -19.30 -18.30 19.33
C ASP A 188 -20.65 -18.98 19.08
N ASP A 189 -21.76 -18.30 19.36
CA ASP A 189 -23.14 -18.82 19.21
C ASP A 189 -23.70 -18.56 17.78
N ASP A 190 -22.88 -18.12 16.81
CA ASP A 190 -23.28 -17.70 15.48
C ASP A 190 -24.36 -16.60 15.45
N ALA A 191 -24.54 -15.87 16.56
CA ALA A 191 -25.53 -14.81 16.72
C ALA A 191 -25.05 -13.50 16.09
N TYR A 192 -25.01 -13.44 14.76
CA TYR A 192 -24.57 -12.27 13.99
C TYR A 192 -25.27 -12.20 12.63
N PHE A 193 -25.18 -11.06 11.98
CA PHE A 193 -25.57 -10.84 10.61
C PHE A 193 -24.35 -10.90 9.69
N ASP A 194 -24.45 -11.61 8.56
CA ASP A 194 -23.59 -11.39 7.39
C ASP A 194 -24.27 -10.31 6.54
N ILE A 195 -23.61 -9.18 6.39
CA ILE A 195 -24.09 -8.05 5.59
C ILE A 195 -23.18 -7.90 4.38
N THR A 196 -23.70 -8.21 3.20
CA THR A 196 -23.00 -8.07 1.93
C THR A 196 -23.39 -6.78 1.26
N ILE A 197 -22.41 -5.98 0.88
CA ILE A 197 -22.57 -4.76 0.10
C ILE A 197 -21.98 -5.00 -1.29
N GLU A 198 -22.80 -4.79 -2.32
CA GLU A 198 -22.40 -4.90 -3.72
C GLU A 198 -22.71 -3.61 -4.47
N TYR A 199 -21.78 -3.20 -5.33
CA TYR A 199 -21.93 -2.07 -6.24
C TYR A 199 -21.77 -2.56 -7.68
N ALA A 200 -22.62 -2.06 -8.59
CA ALA A 200 -22.51 -2.33 -10.02
C ALA A 200 -22.76 -1.05 -10.81
N LYS A 201 -21.78 -0.59 -11.59
CA LYS A 201 -21.96 0.59 -12.44
C LYS A 201 -22.60 0.22 -13.78
N ARG A 202 -23.67 0.92 -14.13
CA ARG A 202 -24.21 0.89 -15.50
C ARG A 202 -23.40 1.80 -16.43
N ALA A 203 -22.94 2.93 -15.90
CA ALA A 203 -22.11 3.94 -16.56
C ALA A 203 -21.22 4.63 -15.51
N PRO A 204 -20.22 5.43 -15.88
CA PRO A 204 -19.33 6.13 -14.94
C PRO A 204 -20.04 6.88 -13.81
N THR A 205 -21.23 7.43 -14.05
CA THR A 205 -22.02 8.22 -13.11
C THR A 205 -23.37 7.58 -12.77
N ASP A 206 -23.51 6.27 -12.96
CA ASP A 206 -24.74 5.52 -12.70
C ASP A 206 -24.42 4.23 -11.98
N THR A 207 -24.56 4.24 -10.66
CA THR A 207 -24.17 3.17 -9.74
C THR A 207 -25.39 2.56 -9.05
N LEU A 208 -25.54 1.25 -9.18
CA LEU A 208 -26.53 0.43 -8.48
C LEU A 208 -25.89 -0.12 -7.21
N VAL A 209 -26.65 -0.12 -6.12
CA VAL A 209 -26.22 -0.60 -4.80
C VAL A 209 -27.16 -1.69 -4.32
N ARG A 210 -26.60 -2.81 -3.85
CA ARG A 210 -27.34 -3.93 -3.25
C ARG A 210 -26.77 -4.22 -1.87
N ILE A 211 -27.61 -4.11 -0.83
CA ILE A 211 -27.25 -4.45 0.54
C ILE A 211 -28.06 -5.67 0.96
N THR A 212 -27.42 -6.80 1.22
CA THR A 212 -28.08 -8.05 1.60
C THR A 212 -27.65 -8.46 3.00
N ALA A 213 -28.59 -8.52 3.94
CA ALA A 213 -28.35 -9.00 5.29
C ALA A 213 -28.89 -10.44 5.45
N VAL A 214 -28.08 -11.31 6.06
CA VAL A 214 -28.43 -12.69 6.38
C VAL A 214 -28.29 -12.89 7.89
N ASN A 215 -29.34 -13.36 8.58
CA ASN A 215 -29.26 -13.71 9.98
C ASN A 215 -28.62 -15.11 10.11
N ARG A 216 -27.42 -15.20 10.70
CA ARG A 216 -26.72 -16.48 10.98
C ARG A 216 -27.16 -17.13 12.28
N GLY A 217 -27.78 -16.35 13.17
CA GLY A 217 -28.23 -16.83 14.48
C GLY A 217 -29.41 -17.79 14.42
N THR A 218 -29.62 -18.48 15.51
CA THR A 218 -30.73 -19.47 15.69
C THR A 218 -32.07 -18.83 16.06
N GLN A 219 -32.07 -17.53 16.39
CA GLN A 219 -33.26 -16.76 16.78
C GLN A 219 -33.49 -15.64 15.75
N ALA A 220 -34.76 -15.19 15.69
CA ALA A 220 -35.08 -13.98 14.92
C ALA A 220 -34.38 -12.76 15.56
N ALA A 221 -33.84 -11.88 14.74
CA ALA A 221 -33.15 -10.67 15.20
C ALA A 221 -33.55 -9.46 14.36
N VAL A 222 -33.51 -8.28 14.97
CA VAL A 222 -33.78 -7.00 14.31
C VAL A 222 -32.46 -6.38 13.87
N LEU A 223 -32.44 -5.91 12.65
CA LEU A 223 -31.34 -5.12 12.06
C LEU A 223 -31.93 -3.84 11.46
N HIS A 224 -31.33 -2.73 11.83
CA HIS A 224 -31.54 -1.45 11.16
C HIS A 224 -30.44 -1.25 10.13
N VAL A 225 -30.84 -0.91 8.90
CA VAL A 225 -29.92 -0.58 7.81
C VAL A 225 -30.17 0.86 7.37
N ILE A 226 -29.14 1.68 7.38
CA ILE A 226 -29.25 3.11 7.13
C ILE A 226 -28.27 3.50 6.01
N PRO A 227 -28.60 3.31 4.72
CA PRO A 227 -27.86 3.91 3.62
C PRO A 227 -27.85 5.43 3.78
N GLN A 228 -26.66 6.03 3.70
CA GLN A 228 -26.45 7.46 3.88
C GLN A 228 -25.88 8.09 2.61
N LEU A 229 -26.32 9.31 2.30
CA LEU A 229 -25.79 10.16 1.23
C LEU A 229 -25.49 11.54 1.82
N TRP A 230 -24.27 12.05 1.61
CA TRP A 230 -23.92 13.36 2.18
C TRP A 230 -22.88 14.09 1.35
N PHE A 231 -22.89 15.42 1.46
CA PHE A 231 -21.83 16.27 0.95
C PHE A 231 -20.73 16.47 1.99
N ARG A 232 -19.46 16.37 1.56
CA ARG A 232 -18.32 16.76 2.38
C ARG A 232 -18.44 18.21 2.79
N ASN A 233 -18.22 18.50 4.06
CA ASN A 233 -18.31 19.86 4.59
C ASN A 233 -17.07 20.67 4.20
N THR A 234 -17.15 21.41 3.10
CA THR A 234 -16.14 22.39 2.67
C THR A 234 -16.57 23.84 2.95
N TRP A 235 -17.88 24.08 3.13
CA TRP A 235 -18.43 25.43 3.32
C TRP A 235 -18.07 26.07 4.66
N SER A 236 -17.68 25.29 5.66
CA SER A 236 -17.22 25.80 6.95
C SER A 236 -15.79 26.33 6.91
N TRP A 237 -14.99 26.05 5.87
CA TRP A 237 -13.57 26.44 5.83
C TRP A 237 -13.34 27.92 5.53
N SER A 238 -14.21 28.52 4.71
CA SER A 238 -14.20 29.95 4.42
C SER A 238 -15.53 30.44 3.86
N ALA A 239 -15.80 31.72 4.00
CA ALA A 239 -17.03 32.34 3.46
C ALA A 239 -17.10 32.21 1.92
N GLY A 240 -18.25 31.80 1.41
CA GLY A 240 -18.54 31.71 -0.02
C GLY A 240 -18.16 30.36 -0.67
N GLN A 241 -17.73 29.39 0.10
CA GLN A 241 -17.57 28.03 -0.41
C GLN A 241 -18.93 27.42 -0.81
N PRO A 242 -18.96 26.55 -1.84
CA PRO A 242 -20.17 25.86 -2.25
C PRO A 242 -20.78 25.02 -1.12
N HIS A 243 -22.11 25.02 -1.02
CA HIS A 243 -22.85 24.22 -0.06
C HIS A 243 -23.77 23.27 -0.82
N GLY A 244 -23.59 21.97 -0.65
CA GLY A 244 -24.41 20.94 -1.24
C GLY A 244 -25.78 20.84 -0.56
N ARG A 245 -26.82 20.51 -1.33
CA ARG A 245 -28.21 20.39 -0.84
C ARG A 245 -28.83 19.07 -1.27
N ILE A 246 -29.40 18.35 -0.33
CA ILE A 246 -30.20 17.13 -0.56
C ILE A 246 -31.65 17.42 -0.17
N ALA A 247 -32.61 17.04 -1.04
CA ALA A 247 -34.03 17.22 -0.81
C ALA A 247 -34.87 16.18 -1.55
N PRO A 248 -36.11 15.92 -1.13
CA PRO A 248 -37.03 15.05 -1.88
C PRO A 248 -37.19 15.51 -3.34
N ARG A 249 -37.12 14.56 -4.28
CA ARG A 249 -37.31 14.85 -5.70
C ARG A 249 -38.79 15.14 -6.01
N SER A 250 -39.07 16.31 -6.55
CA SER A 250 -40.44 16.71 -6.86
C SER A 250 -41.10 15.75 -7.87
N GLY A 251 -42.27 15.24 -7.51
CA GLY A 251 -43.09 14.39 -8.39
C GLY A 251 -42.60 12.95 -8.57
N VAL A 252 -41.56 12.51 -7.81
CA VAL A 252 -41.06 11.15 -7.85
C VAL A 252 -41.05 10.59 -6.43
N SER A 253 -41.72 9.47 -6.24
CA SER A 253 -41.70 8.74 -4.97
C SER A 253 -40.37 8.05 -4.78
N ASN A 254 -39.93 7.85 -3.54
CA ASN A 254 -38.71 7.14 -3.18
C ASN A 254 -37.43 7.64 -3.90
N ALA A 255 -37.29 8.98 -3.98
CA ALA A 255 -36.17 9.62 -4.61
C ALA A 255 -35.79 10.93 -3.92
N PHE A 256 -34.47 11.15 -3.75
CA PHE A 256 -33.87 12.39 -3.28
C PHE A 256 -32.90 12.95 -4.33
N GLU A 257 -32.92 14.26 -4.51
CA GLU A 257 -31.96 15.00 -5.35
C GLU A 257 -30.86 15.58 -4.47
N ALA A 258 -29.61 15.32 -4.84
CA ALA A 258 -28.40 15.90 -4.27
C ALA A 258 -27.81 16.86 -5.31
N THR A 259 -27.77 18.16 -4.99
CA THR A 259 -27.32 19.22 -5.91
C THR A 259 -26.12 19.96 -5.33
N HIS A 260 -25.07 20.11 -6.14
CA HIS A 260 -23.88 20.88 -5.79
C HIS A 260 -23.44 21.73 -7.00
N PRO A 261 -22.95 22.96 -6.81
CA PRO A 261 -22.55 23.83 -7.93
C PRO A 261 -21.50 23.20 -8.85
N ASP A 262 -20.50 22.49 -8.31
CA ASP A 262 -19.41 21.91 -9.08
C ASP A 262 -19.69 20.48 -9.57
N LEU A 263 -20.48 19.69 -8.82
CA LEU A 263 -20.77 18.29 -9.16
C LEU A 263 -22.05 18.15 -10.02
N GLY A 264 -22.93 19.14 -10.02
CA GLY A 264 -24.24 19.06 -10.65
C GLY A 264 -25.27 18.38 -9.76
N THR A 265 -26.23 17.66 -10.39
CA THR A 265 -27.34 17.02 -9.69
C THR A 265 -27.31 15.52 -9.85
N TYR A 266 -27.30 14.82 -8.74
CA TYR A 266 -27.50 13.37 -8.65
C TYR A 266 -28.86 13.04 -8.04
N THR A 267 -29.40 11.88 -8.37
CA THR A 267 -30.63 11.37 -7.76
C THR A 267 -30.32 10.02 -7.11
N LEU A 268 -30.66 9.89 -5.83
CA LEU A 268 -30.69 8.62 -5.12
C LEU A 268 -32.11 8.05 -5.17
N TYR A 269 -32.28 6.94 -5.87
CA TYR A 269 -33.52 6.14 -5.87
C TYR A 269 -33.39 4.99 -4.88
N TYR A 270 -34.47 4.62 -4.20
CA TYR A 270 -34.48 3.52 -3.24
C TYR A 270 -35.77 2.72 -3.28
N GLU A 271 -35.67 1.44 -2.91
CA GLU A 271 -36.79 0.48 -2.90
C GLU A 271 -37.44 0.39 -1.52
N GLY A 272 -38.72 0.10 -1.48
CA GLY A 272 -39.51 -0.20 -0.28
C GLY A 272 -39.83 1.03 0.59
N GLU A 273 -40.15 0.76 1.85
CA GLU A 273 -40.49 1.80 2.84
C GLU A 273 -39.26 2.07 3.73
N ALA A 274 -38.77 3.29 3.72
CA ALA A 274 -37.73 3.80 4.58
C ALA A 274 -38.14 5.10 5.24
N GLU A 275 -37.82 5.31 6.49
CA GLU A 275 -37.92 6.61 7.15
C GLU A 275 -36.74 7.48 6.67
N ALA A 276 -37.03 8.60 6.04
CA ALA A 276 -35.98 9.53 5.62
C ALA A 276 -35.60 10.49 6.76
N LEU A 277 -34.30 10.63 7.01
CA LEU A 277 -33.73 11.42 8.08
C LEU A 277 -32.74 12.41 7.45
N ALA A 278 -33.00 13.71 7.54
CA ALA A 278 -32.15 14.75 6.95
C ALA A 278 -31.53 15.63 8.03
N VAL A 279 -30.25 15.95 7.88
CA VAL A 279 -29.48 16.85 8.76
C VAL A 279 -28.43 17.61 7.93
N GLU A 280 -27.76 18.58 8.55
CA GLU A 280 -26.54 19.15 7.98
C GLU A 280 -25.31 18.33 8.39
N ASN A 281 -24.38 18.12 7.45
CA ASN A 281 -23.08 17.52 7.74
C ASN A 281 -22.18 18.56 8.43
N GLU A 282 -22.63 19.05 9.58
CA GLU A 282 -21.93 20.04 10.41
C GLU A 282 -21.65 19.47 11.80
N THR A 283 -20.54 19.89 12.39
CA THR A 283 -20.15 19.48 13.75
C THR A 283 -21.22 19.85 14.76
N ASN A 284 -21.62 18.91 15.62
CA ASN A 284 -22.36 19.22 16.83
C ASN A 284 -21.44 19.93 17.83
N MET A 285 -21.33 21.25 17.69
CA MET A 285 -20.46 22.11 18.48
C MET A 285 -20.77 22.02 19.98
N ARG A 286 -22.03 21.76 20.32
CA ARG A 286 -22.44 21.60 21.72
C ARG A 286 -21.93 20.31 22.32
N ALA A 287 -21.97 19.20 21.54
CA ALA A 287 -21.50 17.91 22.03
C ALA A 287 -19.96 17.81 22.11
N VAL A 288 -19.24 18.46 21.17
CA VAL A 288 -17.78 18.35 21.06
C VAL A 288 -17.04 19.45 21.82
N PHE A 289 -17.54 20.70 21.79
CA PHE A 289 -16.83 21.88 22.30
C PHE A 289 -17.62 22.69 23.32
N ASP A 290 -18.80 22.25 23.76
CA ASP A 290 -19.71 22.95 24.67
C ASP A 290 -20.09 24.38 24.20
N VAL A 291 -20.24 24.54 22.86
CA VAL A 291 -20.62 25.77 22.19
C VAL A 291 -21.97 25.57 21.48
N GLU A 292 -22.84 26.58 21.45
CA GLU A 292 -24.14 26.48 20.77
C GLU A 292 -23.98 26.19 19.27
N ASN A 293 -24.82 25.29 18.75
CA ASN A 293 -24.88 24.98 17.33
C ASN A 293 -25.45 26.13 16.51
N ALA A 294 -24.85 26.39 15.35
CA ALA A 294 -25.41 27.36 14.38
C ALA A 294 -26.71 26.86 13.74
N GLN A 295 -26.87 25.53 13.64
CA GLN A 295 -28.01 24.83 13.05
C GLN A 295 -28.62 23.86 14.08
N PRO A 296 -29.95 23.65 14.08
CA PRO A 296 -30.59 22.71 15.01
C PRO A 296 -30.35 21.24 14.66
N TYR A 297 -30.10 20.92 13.39
CA TYR A 297 -29.99 19.56 12.86
C TYR A 297 -28.58 19.34 12.33
N VAL A 298 -27.72 18.75 13.18
CA VAL A 298 -26.29 18.56 12.93
C VAL A 298 -25.95 17.08 12.70
N LYS A 299 -24.70 16.79 12.34
CA LYS A 299 -24.22 15.48 11.83
C LYS A 299 -24.74 14.27 12.60
N ASP A 300 -24.76 14.29 13.93
CA ASP A 300 -25.18 13.18 14.78
C ASP A 300 -26.71 13.04 14.96
N GLY A 301 -27.50 13.91 14.33
CA GLY A 301 -28.95 13.86 14.41
C GLY A 301 -29.53 12.55 13.86
N ILE A 302 -28.89 11.93 12.85
CA ILE A 302 -29.31 10.62 12.32
C ILE A 302 -29.13 9.52 13.36
N ASP A 303 -27.94 9.43 14.01
CA ASP A 303 -27.69 8.48 15.10
C ASP A 303 -28.73 8.63 16.21
N ARG A 304 -28.96 9.85 16.67
CA ARG A 304 -29.95 10.16 17.73
C ARG A 304 -31.36 9.76 17.33
N ALA A 305 -31.79 10.06 16.09
CA ALA A 305 -33.12 9.74 15.59
C ALA A 305 -33.33 8.21 15.49
N VAL A 306 -32.39 7.47 14.91
CA VAL A 306 -32.45 6.00 14.79
C VAL A 306 -32.58 5.34 16.17
N ARG A 307 -31.89 5.88 17.17
CA ARG A 307 -31.96 5.43 18.57
C ARG A 307 -33.17 5.96 19.34
N GLY A 308 -34.10 6.65 18.69
CA GLY A 308 -35.40 7.03 19.21
C GLY A 308 -35.54 8.47 19.72
N GLU A 309 -34.55 9.34 19.54
CA GLU A 309 -34.69 10.77 19.89
C GLU A 309 -35.57 11.48 18.85
N ARG A 310 -36.67 12.07 19.31
CA ARG A 310 -37.56 12.82 18.45
C ARG A 310 -37.07 14.24 18.18
N GLY A 311 -37.18 14.68 16.94
CA GLY A 311 -36.84 16.06 16.56
C GLY A 311 -35.33 16.30 16.40
N ALA A 312 -34.53 15.25 16.31
CA ALA A 312 -33.10 15.33 16.02
C ALA A 312 -32.77 15.59 14.52
N THR A 313 -33.77 15.42 13.65
CA THR A 313 -33.64 15.57 12.18
C THR A 313 -34.61 16.62 11.65
N ASN A 314 -34.29 17.20 10.48
CA ASN A 314 -35.10 18.23 9.83
C ASN A 314 -36.41 17.65 9.29
N PRO A 315 -37.58 18.09 9.79
CA PRO A 315 -38.89 17.58 9.34
C PRO A 315 -39.21 17.93 7.87
N ASP A 316 -38.57 18.95 7.29
CA ASP A 316 -38.73 19.32 5.88
C ASP A 316 -37.93 18.39 4.93
N LEU A 317 -37.18 17.43 5.49
CA LEU A 317 -36.34 16.47 4.77
C LEU A 317 -35.31 17.13 3.83
N VAL A 318 -34.75 18.25 4.28
CA VAL A 318 -33.75 19.03 3.55
C VAL A 318 -32.50 19.16 4.41
N GLY A 319 -31.33 18.97 3.81
CA GLY A 319 -30.04 19.14 4.48
C GLY A 319 -28.89 18.84 3.53
N SER A 320 -27.71 18.70 4.06
CA SER A 320 -26.51 18.24 3.34
C SER A 320 -26.14 16.79 3.64
N LYS A 321 -26.87 16.13 4.56
CA LYS A 321 -26.72 14.68 4.88
C LYS A 321 -28.12 14.04 5.00
N LEU A 322 -28.30 12.88 4.36
CA LEU A 322 -29.53 12.09 4.35
C LEU A 322 -29.21 10.66 4.83
N GLY A 323 -30.04 10.09 5.69
CA GLY A 323 -30.10 8.66 5.99
C GLY A 323 -31.48 8.09 5.61
N LEU A 324 -31.49 6.91 5.03
CA LEU A 324 -32.70 6.13 4.73
C LEU A 324 -32.79 4.96 5.73
N HIS A 325 -33.64 5.08 6.73
CA HIS A 325 -33.72 4.13 7.84
C HIS A 325 -34.70 3.00 7.54
N TYR A 326 -34.17 1.79 7.33
CA TYR A 326 -34.93 0.55 7.20
C TYR A 326 -34.88 -0.24 8.49
N THR A 327 -35.99 -0.83 8.91
CA THR A 327 -36.06 -1.78 10.02
C THR A 327 -36.42 -3.15 9.49
N MET A 328 -35.55 -4.14 9.69
CA MET A 328 -35.70 -5.52 9.24
C MET A 328 -35.82 -6.45 10.42
N THR A 329 -36.78 -7.37 10.39
CA THR A 329 -36.84 -8.50 11.34
C THR A 329 -36.53 -9.78 10.58
N LEU A 330 -35.36 -10.33 10.77
CA LEU A 330 -34.87 -11.52 10.06
C LEU A 330 -35.01 -12.77 10.93
N ALA A 331 -35.79 -13.75 10.49
CA ALA A 331 -35.85 -15.07 11.11
C ALA A 331 -34.48 -15.77 11.00
N SER A 332 -34.27 -16.84 11.77
CA SER A 332 -33.05 -17.67 11.66
C SER A 332 -32.81 -18.13 10.22
N GLY A 333 -31.64 -17.88 9.68
CA GLY A 333 -31.23 -18.23 8.32
C GLY A 333 -31.90 -17.41 7.20
N ALA A 334 -32.81 -16.48 7.54
CA ALA A 334 -33.46 -15.63 6.55
C ALA A 334 -32.53 -14.53 6.05
N SER A 335 -32.80 -14.08 4.81
CA SER A 335 -32.11 -12.95 4.19
C SER A 335 -33.11 -11.90 3.67
N GLN A 336 -32.69 -10.65 3.67
CA GLN A 336 -33.42 -9.56 3.04
C GLN A 336 -32.43 -8.64 2.31
N THR A 337 -32.88 -8.10 1.17
CA THR A 337 -32.07 -7.24 0.31
C THR A 337 -32.74 -5.87 0.18
N ILE A 338 -31.92 -4.81 0.14
CA ILE A 338 -32.29 -3.44 -0.21
C ILE A 338 -31.61 -3.08 -1.53
N ALA A 339 -32.35 -2.50 -2.46
CA ALA A 339 -31.87 -1.99 -3.73
C ALA A 339 -31.88 -0.45 -3.75
N LEU A 340 -30.75 0.15 -4.20
CA LEU A 340 -30.64 1.60 -4.40
C LEU A 340 -29.92 1.89 -5.73
N ARG A 341 -30.08 3.11 -6.24
CA ARG A 341 -29.37 3.59 -7.43
C ARG A 341 -29.04 5.07 -7.28
N LEU A 342 -27.78 5.40 -7.42
CA LEU A 342 -27.28 6.78 -7.43
C LEU A 342 -26.85 7.14 -8.85
N THR A 343 -27.48 8.16 -9.44
CA THR A 343 -27.22 8.53 -10.84
C THR A 343 -27.49 9.99 -11.13
N ASN A 344 -26.72 10.58 -12.06
CA ASN A 344 -27.03 11.87 -12.69
C ASN A 344 -27.68 11.69 -14.08
N ILE A 345 -27.88 10.44 -14.52
CA ILE A 345 -28.51 10.11 -15.80
C ILE A 345 -29.96 9.70 -15.54
N PRO A 346 -30.96 10.39 -16.11
CA PRO A 346 -32.37 9.98 -15.96
C PRO A 346 -32.57 8.55 -16.46
N PRO A 347 -33.09 7.62 -15.62
CA PRO A 347 -33.39 6.26 -16.06
C PRO A 347 -34.42 6.25 -17.19
N ALA A 348 -34.26 5.37 -18.19
CA ALA A 348 -35.21 5.23 -19.30
C ALA A 348 -36.56 4.55 -18.92
N GLY A 349 -36.63 3.97 -17.71
CA GLY A 349 -37.78 3.26 -17.16
C GLY A 349 -37.79 3.31 -15.64
N GLU A 350 -38.36 2.28 -14.99
CA GLU A 350 -38.30 2.14 -13.54
C GLU A 350 -36.85 2.09 -13.03
N PRO A 351 -36.41 2.99 -12.13
CA PRO A 351 -35.02 3.11 -11.73
C PRO A 351 -34.40 1.82 -11.15
N LEU A 352 -35.24 1.04 -10.46
CA LEU A 352 -34.86 -0.23 -9.80
C LEU A 352 -35.64 -1.42 -10.40
N GLY A 353 -36.05 -1.30 -11.68
CA GLY A 353 -36.90 -2.30 -12.38
C GLY A 353 -36.08 -3.49 -12.91
N ALA A 354 -36.59 -4.07 -14.01
CA ALA A 354 -36.12 -5.32 -14.58
C ALA A 354 -34.62 -5.34 -15.01
N GLU A 355 -33.97 -4.20 -15.16
CA GLU A 355 -32.55 -4.11 -15.51
C GLU A 355 -31.62 -4.24 -14.29
N PHE A 356 -32.13 -4.14 -13.05
CA PHE A 356 -31.31 -4.09 -11.85
C PHE A 356 -30.42 -5.34 -11.68
N ASP A 357 -31.04 -6.53 -11.58
CA ASP A 357 -30.30 -7.78 -11.40
C ASP A 357 -29.44 -8.18 -12.60
N PRO A 358 -29.88 -8.01 -13.87
CA PRO A 358 -29.05 -8.21 -15.04
C PRO A 358 -27.74 -7.41 -15.03
N ILE A 359 -27.74 -6.15 -14.59
CA ILE A 359 -26.51 -5.33 -14.53
C ILE A 359 -25.52 -5.94 -13.54
N PHE A 360 -25.94 -6.35 -12.34
CA PHE A 360 -25.08 -7.03 -11.39
C PHE A 360 -24.49 -8.33 -11.97
N ALA A 361 -25.32 -9.14 -12.62
CA ALA A 361 -24.89 -10.38 -13.25
C ALA A 361 -23.87 -10.13 -14.38
N GLU A 362 -24.11 -9.10 -15.20
CA GLU A 362 -23.21 -8.70 -16.28
C GLU A 362 -21.85 -8.22 -15.73
N ARG A 363 -21.84 -7.29 -14.77
CA ARG A 363 -20.61 -6.75 -14.19
C ARG A 363 -19.79 -7.83 -13.49
N LYS A 364 -20.46 -8.73 -12.76
CA LYS A 364 -19.78 -9.90 -12.15
C LYS A 364 -19.18 -10.83 -13.20
N PHE A 365 -19.92 -11.15 -14.27
CA PHE A 365 -19.42 -11.98 -15.36
C PHE A 365 -18.20 -11.36 -16.06
N GLU A 366 -18.22 -10.04 -16.28
CA GLU A 366 -17.11 -9.30 -16.87
C GLU A 366 -15.88 -9.32 -15.95
N ALA A 367 -16.07 -9.15 -14.63
CA ALA A 367 -15.01 -9.29 -13.63
C ALA A 367 -14.41 -10.69 -13.62
N ASP A 368 -15.24 -11.75 -13.67
CA ASP A 368 -14.80 -13.14 -13.74
C ASP A 368 -13.93 -13.39 -14.99
N ARG A 369 -14.32 -12.84 -16.14
CA ARG A 369 -13.53 -12.93 -17.38
C ARG A 369 -12.24 -12.12 -17.32
N PHE A 370 -12.27 -10.95 -16.74
CA PHE A 370 -11.09 -10.10 -16.58
C PHE A 370 -10.00 -10.82 -15.78
N TYR A 371 -10.33 -11.33 -14.62
CA TYR A 371 -9.36 -12.03 -13.78
C TYR A 371 -8.91 -13.37 -14.34
N ALA A 372 -9.79 -14.10 -15.03
CA ALA A 372 -9.39 -15.33 -15.72
C ALA A 372 -8.39 -15.10 -16.86
N ALA A 373 -8.46 -13.95 -17.53
CA ALA A 373 -7.54 -13.57 -18.60
C ALA A 373 -6.19 -13.06 -18.09
N LEU A 374 -6.13 -12.57 -16.86
CA LEU A 374 -4.95 -11.95 -16.26
C LEU A 374 -3.84 -12.97 -15.94
N ASN A 375 -4.21 -14.17 -15.51
CA ASN A 375 -3.29 -15.27 -15.27
C ASN A 375 -3.73 -16.50 -16.09
N PRO A 376 -3.34 -16.59 -17.37
CA PRO A 376 -3.76 -17.66 -18.26
C PRO A 376 -3.01 -18.98 -18.02
N TYR A 377 -2.03 -19.00 -17.13
CA TYR A 377 -1.24 -20.17 -16.82
C TYR A 377 -1.99 -21.14 -15.91
N PRO A 378 -1.70 -22.46 -15.96
CA PRO A 378 -2.28 -23.43 -15.06
C PRO A 378 -1.96 -23.10 -13.59
N ALA A 379 -2.98 -22.77 -12.83
CA ALA A 379 -2.90 -22.51 -11.40
C ALA A 379 -4.11 -23.15 -10.71
N SER A 380 -4.00 -23.47 -9.41
CA SER A 380 -5.13 -24.02 -8.68
C SER A 380 -6.22 -22.94 -8.47
N SER A 381 -7.46 -23.38 -8.22
CA SER A 381 -8.54 -22.45 -7.88
C SER A 381 -8.25 -21.63 -6.64
N GLU A 382 -7.45 -22.16 -5.69
CA GLU A 382 -7.00 -21.44 -4.51
C GLU A 382 -6.01 -20.33 -4.85
N HIS A 383 -5.05 -20.57 -5.76
CA HIS A 383 -4.13 -19.53 -6.23
C HIS A 383 -4.90 -18.37 -6.89
N HIS A 384 -5.87 -18.69 -7.77
CA HIS A 384 -6.71 -17.66 -8.40
C HIS A 384 -7.52 -16.89 -7.37
N ARG A 385 -8.03 -17.57 -6.32
CA ARG A 385 -8.78 -16.93 -5.25
C ARG A 385 -7.91 -15.98 -4.42
N VAL A 386 -6.70 -16.41 -4.05
CA VAL A 386 -5.73 -15.55 -3.34
C VAL A 386 -5.34 -14.35 -4.20
N GLN A 387 -5.01 -14.59 -5.47
CA GLN A 387 -4.63 -13.51 -6.38
C GLN A 387 -5.75 -12.46 -6.53
N ARG A 388 -7.00 -12.90 -6.78
CA ARG A 388 -8.16 -12.00 -6.93
C ARG A 388 -8.48 -11.25 -5.64
N GLY A 389 -8.35 -11.91 -4.48
CA GLY A 389 -8.54 -11.29 -3.18
C GLY A 389 -7.52 -10.18 -2.90
N ALA A 390 -6.25 -10.41 -3.27
CA ALA A 390 -5.20 -9.39 -3.17
C ALA A 390 -5.50 -8.17 -4.06
N PHE A 391 -5.93 -8.38 -5.31
CA PHE A 391 -6.37 -7.26 -6.17
C PHE A 391 -7.58 -6.53 -5.58
N ALA A 392 -8.54 -7.26 -5.03
CA ALA A 392 -9.71 -6.64 -4.41
C ALA A 392 -9.31 -5.74 -3.24
N GLY A 393 -8.49 -6.22 -2.30
CA GLY A 393 -7.97 -5.42 -1.18
C GLY A 393 -7.24 -4.16 -1.66
N MET A 394 -6.33 -4.29 -2.63
CA MET A 394 -5.61 -3.16 -3.24
C MET A 394 -6.54 -2.10 -3.85
N LEU A 395 -7.63 -2.52 -4.50
CA LEU A 395 -8.58 -1.61 -5.14
C LEU A 395 -9.55 -0.98 -4.14
N TRP A 396 -9.88 -1.66 -3.04
CA TRP A 396 -10.65 -1.10 -1.93
C TRP A 396 -9.84 -0.11 -1.10
N SER A 397 -8.51 -0.22 -1.09
CA SER A 397 -7.60 0.66 -0.35
C SER A 397 -7.21 1.93 -1.13
N LYS A 398 -7.86 2.23 -2.27
CA LYS A 398 -7.77 3.56 -2.87
C LYS A 398 -8.54 4.56 -2.02
N GLN A 399 -7.94 5.73 -1.76
CA GLN A 399 -8.57 6.77 -0.93
C GLN A 399 -8.34 8.15 -1.51
N PHE A 400 -9.38 8.98 -1.51
CA PHE A 400 -9.19 10.41 -1.69
C PHE A 400 -8.44 10.98 -0.49
N TYR A 401 -7.31 11.63 -0.76
CA TYR A 401 -6.43 12.16 0.26
C TYR A 401 -6.28 13.67 0.10
N TYR A 402 -6.75 14.41 1.09
CA TYR A 402 -6.68 15.87 1.12
C TYR A 402 -5.82 16.32 2.29
N TYR A 403 -4.68 17.00 1.98
CA TYR A 403 -3.82 17.56 3.01
C TYR A 403 -3.06 18.76 2.46
N VAL A 404 -3.33 19.96 3.06
CA VAL A 404 -2.70 21.22 2.69
C VAL A 404 -1.95 21.75 3.90
N VAL A 405 -0.62 21.56 3.93
CA VAL A 405 0.22 21.86 5.10
C VAL A 405 0.11 23.31 5.54
N ARG A 406 0.05 24.26 4.59
CA ARG A 406 -0.14 25.68 4.92
C ARG A 406 -1.42 25.96 5.71
N ASP A 407 -2.50 25.28 5.36
CA ASP A 407 -3.78 25.44 6.03
C ASP A 407 -3.80 24.69 7.37
N TRP A 408 -3.17 23.53 7.42
CA TRP A 408 -3.02 22.76 8.64
C TRP A 408 -2.24 23.54 9.72
N LEU A 409 -1.15 24.21 9.34
CA LEU A 409 -0.38 25.07 10.24
C LEU A 409 -1.19 26.26 10.76
N ARG A 410 -2.11 26.82 9.95
CA ARG A 410 -3.00 27.92 10.34
C ARG A 410 -4.14 27.48 11.24
N GLY A 411 -4.51 26.20 11.16
CA GLY A 411 -5.65 25.63 11.85
C GLY A 411 -6.97 25.75 11.10
N ASP A 412 -7.96 25.00 11.56
CA ASP A 412 -9.33 25.04 11.07
C ASP A 412 -10.11 26.13 11.83
N PRO A 413 -10.87 27.01 11.13
CA PRO A 413 -11.67 28.06 11.78
C PRO A 413 -12.71 27.55 12.80
N LEU A 414 -13.13 26.29 12.68
CA LEU A 414 -14.08 25.64 13.61
C LEU A 414 -13.41 24.85 14.72
N GLN A 415 -12.09 24.81 14.76
CA GLN A 415 -11.30 24.11 15.78
C GLN A 415 -10.65 25.15 16.71
N PRO A 416 -10.21 24.74 17.91
CA PRO A 416 -9.29 25.57 18.69
C PRO A 416 -8.05 25.93 17.87
N PRO A 417 -7.52 27.15 18.00
CA PRO A 417 -6.33 27.54 17.25
C PRO A 417 -5.14 26.68 17.66
N PRO A 418 -4.31 26.23 16.69
CA PRO A 418 -3.11 25.46 17.00
C PRO A 418 -2.12 26.32 17.82
N PRO A 419 -1.24 25.68 18.63
CA PRO A 419 -0.21 26.38 19.38
C PRO A 419 0.83 27.02 18.46
N GLU A 420 1.46 28.13 18.89
CA GLU A 420 2.52 28.79 18.11
C GLU A 420 3.70 27.84 17.80
N SER A 421 3.98 26.88 18.68
CA SER A 421 5.03 25.86 18.53
C SER A 421 4.85 24.99 17.25
N ARG A 422 3.62 24.84 16.73
CA ARG A 422 3.36 24.13 15.48
C ARG A 422 4.14 24.71 14.30
N ASN A 423 4.37 26.02 14.25
CA ASN A 423 5.14 26.66 13.19
C ASN A 423 6.65 26.30 13.19
N ALA A 424 7.13 25.62 14.20
CA ALA A 424 8.49 25.10 14.31
C ALA A 424 8.53 23.58 14.59
N GLY A 425 7.36 22.94 14.57
CA GLY A 425 7.19 21.51 14.80
C GLY A 425 7.26 20.68 13.51
N ARG A 426 6.71 19.44 13.55
CA ARG A 426 6.65 18.54 12.39
C ARG A 426 6.01 19.22 11.17
N ASN A 427 6.45 18.85 9.99
CA ASN A 427 5.89 19.24 8.68
C ASN A 427 5.92 20.76 8.37
N HIS A 428 6.46 21.65 9.23
CA HIS A 428 6.42 23.10 9.02
C HIS A 428 7.21 23.56 7.77
N GLU A 429 8.17 22.80 7.33
CA GLU A 429 8.98 23.09 6.13
C GLU A 429 8.27 22.70 4.82
N TRP A 430 7.18 21.90 4.90
CA TRP A 430 6.44 21.39 3.74
C TRP A 430 5.30 22.31 3.28
N LEU A 431 5.46 23.62 3.37
CA LEU A 431 4.44 24.64 3.04
C LEU A 431 3.90 24.56 1.60
N HIS A 432 4.64 23.93 0.68
CA HIS A 432 4.26 23.74 -0.72
C HIS A 432 3.35 22.51 -0.91
N LEU A 433 3.31 21.59 0.06
CA LEU A 433 2.53 20.36 -0.03
C LEU A 433 1.04 20.66 -0.13
N TYR A 434 0.42 20.14 -1.18
CA TYR A 434 -0.99 20.27 -1.48
C TYR A 434 -1.49 18.96 -2.09
N ASN A 435 -1.99 18.07 -1.25
CA ASN A 435 -2.57 16.80 -1.69
C ASN A 435 -4.07 16.98 -1.91
N ASP A 436 -4.56 16.51 -3.07
CA ASP A 436 -5.96 16.59 -3.50
C ASP A 436 -6.19 15.55 -4.61
N ASP A 437 -5.84 14.30 -4.33
CA ASP A 437 -5.83 13.23 -5.33
C ASP A 437 -6.27 11.89 -4.71
N VAL A 438 -6.71 10.94 -5.53
CA VAL A 438 -6.93 9.56 -5.12
C VAL A 438 -5.60 8.81 -5.09
N ILE A 439 -5.24 8.30 -3.92
CA ILE A 439 -3.98 7.60 -3.66
C ILE A 439 -4.26 6.14 -3.27
N ALA A 440 -3.38 5.22 -3.70
CA ALA A 440 -3.38 3.85 -3.21
C ALA A 440 -2.73 3.82 -1.82
N MET A 441 -3.55 3.62 -0.78
CA MET A 441 -3.10 3.56 0.61
C MET A 441 -2.65 2.15 1.00
N PRO A 442 -1.83 1.99 2.06
CA PRO A 442 -1.53 0.68 2.64
C PRO A 442 -2.81 -0.06 3.04
N ASP A 443 -3.68 0.60 3.78
CA ASP A 443 -5.06 0.22 4.04
C ASP A 443 -5.95 1.45 4.21
N THR A 444 -7.23 1.26 4.57
CA THR A 444 -8.20 2.34 4.78
C THR A 444 -8.54 2.56 6.25
N TRP A 445 -7.92 1.83 7.16
CA TRP A 445 -8.17 1.94 8.59
C TRP A 445 -6.94 2.34 9.40
N GLU A 446 -5.86 1.53 9.47
CA GLU A 446 -4.68 1.82 10.30
C GLU A 446 -3.78 2.88 9.66
N TYR A 447 -3.55 2.74 8.36
CA TYR A 447 -2.72 3.66 7.57
C TYR A 447 -3.53 4.44 6.52
N PRO A 448 -4.58 5.17 6.93
CA PRO A 448 -5.36 5.99 6.00
C PRO A 448 -4.63 7.31 5.70
N TRP A 449 -3.33 7.26 5.50
CA TRP A 449 -2.46 8.41 5.28
C TRP A 449 -1.34 8.14 4.30
N TYR A 450 -0.59 9.19 4.02
CA TYR A 450 0.51 9.18 3.09
C TYR A 450 1.61 8.19 3.49
N ALA A 451 2.03 7.30 2.58
CA ALA A 451 3.10 6.31 2.77
C ALA A 451 3.85 6.11 1.45
N ALA A 452 5.00 6.81 1.28
CA ALA A 452 5.64 6.93 -0.02
C ALA A 452 6.27 5.63 -0.53
N TRP A 453 7.00 4.89 0.31
CA TRP A 453 7.66 3.67 -0.15
C TRP A 453 6.69 2.49 -0.29
N ASP A 454 5.66 2.41 0.54
CA ASP A 454 4.56 1.46 0.39
C ASP A 454 3.91 1.60 -0.97
N LEU A 455 3.58 2.84 -1.37
CA LEU A 455 2.97 3.15 -2.66
C LEU A 455 3.79 2.63 -3.84
N ALA A 456 5.13 2.67 -3.77
CA ALA A 456 5.99 2.13 -4.80
C ALA A 456 5.79 0.60 -4.97
N PHE A 457 5.67 -0.17 -3.89
CA PHE A 457 5.34 -1.59 -3.95
C PHE A 457 3.92 -1.84 -4.45
N HIS A 458 2.94 -1.02 -4.02
CA HIS A 458 1.56 -1.11 -4.51
C HIS A 458 1.49 -1.01 -6.04
N THR A 459 2.28 -0.13 -6.63
CA THR A 459 2.27 0.11 -8.08
C THR A 459 2.69 -1.11 -8.89
N ILE A 460 3.50 -2.02 -8.34
CA ILE A 460 3.89 -3.29 -8.99
C ILE A 460 2.67 -4.19 -9.18
N VAL A 461 1.85 -4.33 -8.15
CA VAL A 461 0.62 -5.12 -8.20
C VAL A 461 -0.42 -4.45 -9.09
N LEU A 462 -0.61 -3.15 -8.92
CA LEU A 462 -1.55 -2.35 -9.72
C LEU A 462 -1.20 -2.35 -11.21
N ALA A 463 0.09 -2.39 -11.58
CA ALA A 463 0.52 -2.47 -12.97
C ALA A 463 0.03 -3.73 -13.71
N LEU A 464 -0.28 -4.82 -12.97
CA LEU A 464 -0.86 -6.04 -13.55
C LEU A 464 -2.30 -5.82 -14.04
N ILE A 465 -3.05 -4.93 -13.38
CA ILE A 465 -4.49 -4.74 -13.61
C ILE A 465 -4.85 -3.35 -14.17
N ASP A 466 -4.12 -2.31 -13.78
CA ASP A 466 -4.29 -0.91 -14.22
C ASP A 466 -2.94 -0.18 -14.29
N PRO A 467 -2.12 -0.42 -15.33
CA PRO A 467 -0.83 0.26 -15.49
C PRO A 467 -0.97 1.78 -15.60
N GLY A 468 -2.10 2.27 -16.10
CA GLY A 468 -2.39 3.70 -16.17
C GLY A 468 -2.47 4.35 -14.79
N PHE A 469 -3.18 3.75 -13.85
CA PHE A 469 -3.25 4.23 -12.47
C PHE A 469 -1.89 4.11 -11.77
N ALA A 470 -1.22 2.95 -11.90
CA ALA A 470 0.11 2.74 -11.32
C ALA A 470 1.12 3.81 -11.74
N LYS A 471 1.19 4.13 -13.03
CA LYS A 471 2.04 5.21 -13.57
C LYS A 471 1.66 6.59 -13.00
N ARG A 472 0.35 6.89 -12.90
CA ARG A 472 -0.12 8.16 -12.34
C ARG A 472 0.30 8.34 -10.89
N GLN A 473 0.30 7.27 -10.06
CA GLN A 473 0.74 7.33 -8.67
C GLN A 473 2.20 7.77 -8.54
N LEU A 474 3.14 7.17 -9.29
CA LEU A 474 4.54 7.56 -9.23
C LEU A 474 4.79 8.98 -9.80
N ILE A 475 4.11 9.36 -10.89
CA ILE A 475 4.19 10.72 -11.42
C ILE A 475 3.70 11.73 -10.39
N MET A 476 2.61 11.41 -9.68
CA MET A 476 2.01 12.27 -8.68
C MET A 476 2.99 12.59 -7.56
N LEU A 477 3.63 11.57 -6.97
CA LEU A 477 4.60 11.73 -5.89
C LEU A 477 5.78 12.65 -6.26
N THR A 478 6.13 12.70 -7.55
CA THR A 478 7.24 13.51 -8.03
C THR A 478 6.82 14.89 -8.55
N ARG A 479 5.56 15.31 -8.33
CA ARG A 479 5.07 16.66 -8.69
C ARG A 479 5.56 17.71 -7.70
N GLU A 480 5.55 18.97 -8.15
CA GLU A 480 6.06 20.13 -7.42
C GLU A 480 5.33 20.44 -6.11
N TRP A 481 4.09 19.98 -5.97
CA TRP A 481 3.28 20.15 -4.75
C TRP A 481 3.16 18.88 -3.90
N TYR A 482 3.97 17.87 -4.24
CA TYR A 482 4.21 16.65 -3.45
C TYR A 482 5.66 16.59 -3.01
N MET A 483 6.60 16.53 -3.95
CA MET A 483 8.04 16.49 -3.68
C MET A 483 8.54 17.86 -3.20
N HIS A 484 9.35 17.87 -2.15
CA HIS A 484 9.97 19.11 -1.66
C HIS A 484 10.89 19.76 -2.72
N PRO A 485 11.00 21.10 -2.77
CA PRO A 485 11.86 21.77 -3.73
C PRO A 485 13.35 21.39 -3.68
N ASN A 486 13.84 20.85 -2.54
CA ASN A 486 15.19 20.31 -2.41
C ASN A 486 15.36 18.90 -3.04
N GLY A 487 14.29 18.28 -3.51
CA GLY A 487 14.25 16.94 -4.08
C GLY A 487 13.82 15.82 -3.13
N GLU A 488 13.53 16.13 -1.87
CA GLU A 488 13.03 15.17 -0.88
C GLU A 488 11.62 14.70 -1.22
N LEU A 489 11.40 13.37 -1.19
CA LEU A 489 10.06 12.80 -1.26
C LEU A 489 9.49 12.69 0.16
N PRO A 490 8.21 13.03 0.37
CA PRO A 490 7.61 12.92 1.69
C PRO A 490 7.53 11.45 2.10
N ALA A 491 7.92 11.16 3.34
CA ALA A 491 7.92 9.78 3.84
C ALA A 491 6.51 9.34 4.24
N TYR A 492 5.98 9.87 5.32
CA TYR A 492 4.65 9.59 5.82
C TYR A 492 4.08 10.81 6.56
N GLU A 493 2.77 10.84 6.76
CA GLU A 493 2.04 12.03 7.21
C GLU A 493 2.48 12.55 8.58
N TRP A 494 2.88 11.68 9.50
CA TRP A 494 3.33 12.07 10.82
C TRP A 494 4.57 12.97 10.76
N ALA A 495 5.55 12.58 9.95
CA ALA A 495 6.77 13.35 9.71
C ALA A 495 7.20 13.21 8.25
N LEU A 496 6.75 14.16 7.41
CA LEU A 496 7.00 14.11 5.96
C LEU A 496 8.48 14.10 5.60
N GLY A 497 9.34 14.69 6.46
CA GLY A 497 10.79 14.72 6.31
C GLY A 497 11.55 13.52 6.83
N ASP A 498 10.89 12.50 7.39
CA ASP A 498 11.50 11.21 7.69
C ASP A 498 11.92 10.51 6.39
N VAL A 499 12.89 9.60 6.50
CA VAL A 499 13.51 9.00 5.32
C VAL A 499 13.01 7.58 5.10
N ASN A 500 12.38 7.37 3.96
CA ASN A 500 12.03 6.04 3.45
C ASN A 500 13.00 5.58 2.35
N PRO A 501 13.18 4.27 2.12
CA PRO A 501 14.00 3.74 1.04
C PRO A 501 13.64 4.31 -0.33
N PRO A 502 14.64 4.66 -1.18
CA PRO A 502 14.40 5.28 -2.49
C PRO A 502 14.04 4.23 -3.57
N VAL A 503 12.90 3.54 -3.41
CA VAL A 503 12.45 2.44 -4.28
C VAL A 503 11.67 2.89 -5.51
N HIS A 504 11.49 4.19 -5.73
CA HIS A 504 10.63 4.72 -6.80
C HIS A 504 11.20 4.50 -8.20
N ALA A 505 12.54 4.51 -8.37
CA ALA A 505 13.17 4.19 -9.65
C ALA A 505 12.97 2.71 -10.02
N TRP A 506 13.19 1.80 -9.07
CA TRP A 506 12.87 0.40 -9.22
C TRP A 506 11.42 0.19 -9.65
N ALA A 507 10.48 0.79 -8.93
CA ALA A 507 9.05 0.67 -9.23
C ALA A 507 8.71 1.20 -10.64
N ALA A 508 9.26 2.36 -11.04
CA ALA A 508 9.02 2.93 -12.36
C ALA A 508 9.53 2.00 -13.48
N TYR A 509 10.73 1.44 -13.32
CA TYR A 509 11.29 0.52 -14.31
C TYR A 509 10.50 -0.78 -14.38
N ARG A 510 10.07 -1.34 -13.23
CA ARG A 510 9.23 -2.54 -13.18
C ARG A 510 7.84 -2.33 -13.81
N ILE A 511 7.19 -1.19 -13.56
CA ILE A 511 5.92 -0.86 -14.23
C ILE A 511 6.09 -0.83 -15.74
N PHE A 512 7.15 -0.17 -16.23
CA PHE A 512 7.47 -0.12 -17.65
C PHE A 512 7.65 -1.51 -18.25
N GLN A 513 8.40 -2.40 -17.57
CA GLN A 513 8.62 -3.77 -18.01
C GLN A 513 7.34 -4.61 -17.99
N ILE A 514 6.52 -4.50 -16.91
CA ILE A 514 5.25 -5.21 -16.78
C ILE A 514 4.29 -4.78 -17.90
N GLU A 515 4.15 -3.47 -18.14
CA GLU A 515 3.29 -2.94 -19.19
C GLU A 515 3.75 -3.42 -20.57
N HIS A 516 5.05 -3.37 -20.83
CA HIS A 516 5.61 -3.85 -22.09
C HIS A 516 5.36 -5.34 -22.30
N LYS A 517 5.61 -6.18 -21.28
CA LYS A 517 5.44 -7.62 -21.36
C LYS A 517 3.97 -8.03 -21.52
N MET A 518 3.08 -7.48 -20.68
CA MET A 518 1.68 -7.93 -20.62
C MET A 518 0.80 -7.25 -21.68
N TYR A 519 1.08 -6.00 -22.01
CA TYR A 519 0.21 -5.16 -22.84
C TYR A 519 0.86 -4.74 -24.17
N GLY A 520 2.14 -5.05 -24.36
CA GLY A 520 2.89 -4.71 -25.57
C GLY A 520 3.16 -3.21 -25.73
N THR A 521 3.03 -2.42 -24.67
CA THR A 521 3.20 -0.96 -24.65
C THR A 521 4.50 -0.60 -23.96
N ALA A 522 5.43 0.04 -24.65
CA ALA A 522 6.63 0.64 -24.07
C ALA A 522 6.43 2.15 -23.94
N ASP A 523 6.09 2.61 -22.73
CA ASP A 523 5.79 4.03 -22.46
C ASP A 523 7.07 4.78 -22.05
N TYR A 524 7.91 5.10 -23.03
CA TYR A 524 9.14 5.87 -22.80
C TYR A 524 8.88 7.27 -22.25
N LEU A 525 7.75 7.90 -22.58
CA LEU A 525 7.41 9.21 -22.04
C LEU A 525 7.17 9.15 -20.51
N PHE A 526 6.51 8.11 -20.03
CA PHE A 526 6.36 7.87 -18.60
C PHE A 526 7.73 7.71 -17.93
N LEU A 527 8.56 6.83 -18.49
CA LEU A 527 9.88 6.52 -17.95
C LEU A 527 10.77 7.77 -17.87
N GLU A 528 10.80 8.58 -18.94
CA GLU A 528 11.54 9.83 -19.00
C GLU A 528 11.04 10.86 -17.96
N ARG A 529 9.72 11.04 -17.84
CA ARG A 529 9.12 12.01 -16.91
C ARG A 529 9.47 11.69 -15.45
N VAL A 530 9.40 10.41 -15.06
CA VAL A 530 9.76 9.99 -13.70
C VAL A 530 11.27 10.10 -13.51
N PHE A 531 12.07 9.66 -14.47
CA PHE A 531 13.53 9.74 -14.41
C PHE A 531 14.04 11.17 -14.16
N GLN A 532 13.56 12.16 -14.92
CA GLN A 532 13.98 13.56 -14.77
C GLN A 532 13.67 14.12 -13.39
N LYS A 533 12.54 13.75 -12.78
CA LYS A 533 12.18 14.15 -11.41
C LYS A 533 13.03 13.42 -10.36
N LEU A 534 13.28 12.14 -10.57
CA LEU A 534 14.11 11.34 -9.66
C LEU A 534 15.59 11.77 -9.67
N LEU A 535 16.07 12.47 -10.70
CA LEU A 535 17.39 13.12 -10.67
C LEU A 535 17.52 14.11 -9.51
N MET A 536 16.46 14.86 -9.20
CA MET A 536 16.45 15.80 -8.07
C MET A 536 16.48 15.03 -6.74
N ASN A 537 15.67 13.98 -6.62
CA ASN A 537 15.63 13.14 -5.43
C ASN A 537 16.97 12.39 -5.24
N PHE A 538 17.58 11.89 -6.29
CA PHE A 538 18.91 11.26 -6.21
C PHE A 538 19.97 12.25 -5.69
N THR A 539 19.94 13.48 -6.14
CA THR A 539 20.87 14.54 -5.68
C THR A 539 20.65 14.85 -4.19
N TRP A 540 19.39 14.89 -3.73
CA TRP A 540 19.06 15.04 -2.32
C TRP A 540 19.66 13.89 -1.49
N TRP A 541 19.52 12.63 -1.94
CA TRP A 541 20.11 11.46 -1.29
C TRP A 541 21.62 11.47 -1.24
N VAL A 542 22.31 11.85 -2.32
CA VAL A 542 23.79 11.94 -2.37
C VAL A 542 24.31 12.92 -1.30
N ASN A 543 23.55 13.97 -1.00
CA ASN A 543 23.90 14.93 0.06
C ASN A 543 23.72 14.39 1.49
N ARG A 544 23.24 13.16 1.67
CA ARG A 544 23.16 12.45 2.95
C ARG A 544 24.30 11.46 3.17
N GLU A 545 25.37 11.63 2.43
CA GLU A 545 26.63 10.93 2.65
C GLU A 545 27.16 11.22 4.07
N ASP A 546 27.97 10.32 4.59
CA ASP A 546 28.56 10.46 5.91
C ASP A 546 29.38 11.76 6.05
N PRO A 547 29.65 12.26 7.28
CA PRO A 547 30.41 13.51 7.49
C PRO A 547 31.83 13.51 6.94
N HIS A 548 32.38 12.34 6.63
CA HIS A 548 33.73 12.15 6.12
C HIS A 548 33.80 12.06 4.58
N GLY A 549 32.67 11.96 3.90
CA GLY A 549 32.62 11.85 2.43
C GLY A 549 33.19 10.53 1.93
N THR A 550 32.92 9.42 2.62
CA THR A 550 33.47 8.09 2.30
C THR A 550 32.60 7.26 1.37
N ASN A 551 31.47 7.80 0.87
CA ASN A 551 30.43 7.13 0.08
C ASN A 551 29.70 5.99 0.85
N VAL A 552 29.63 6.09 2.18
CA VAL A 552 28.71 5.37 3.04
C VAL A 552 27.60 6.32 3.42
N PHE A 553 26.38 5.84 3.57
CA PHE A 553 25.22 6.70 3.76
C PHE A 553 24.56 6.49 5.12
N MET A 554 24.02 7.58 5.66
CA MET A 554 23.20 7.61 6.87
C MET A 554 21.76 7.84 6.46
N GLY A 555 20.95 6.81 6.50
CA GLY A 555 19.54 6.89 6.12
C GLY A 555 18.61 7.26 7.28
N GLY A 556 19.05 7.07 8.52
CA GLY A 556 18.18 7.20 9.68
C GLY A 556 17.17 6.05 9.77
N PHE A 557 15.89 6.36 9.91
CA PHE A 557 14.79 5.44 10.14
C PHE A 557 14.64 4.35 9.05
N LEU A 558 14.51 4.72 7.79
CA LEU A 558 14.39 3.84 6.61
C LEU A 558 13.24 2.81 6.68
N GLY A 559 12.15 3.10 7.41
CA GLY A 559 10.99 2.22 7.49
C GLY A 559 11.21 0.88 8.19
N LEU A 560 12.36 0.67 8.85
CA LEU A 560 12.69 -0.56 9.59
C LEU A 560 12.72 -0.30 11.10
N ASP A 561 11.58 0.02 11.66
CA ASP A 561 11.35 0.63 12.97
C ASP A 561 12.33 0.18 14.07
N ASN A 562 12.14 -1.01 14.61
CA ASN A 562 12.90 -1.52 15.76
C ASN A 562 14.04 -2.47 15.38
N ILE A 563 14.49 -2.53 14.12
CA ILE A 563 15.45 -3.54 13.63
C ILE A 563 16.83 -3.43 14.29
N GLY A 564 17.23 -2.22 14.67
CA GLY A 564 18.53 -1.93 15.29
C GLY A 564 18.54 -2.09 16.81
N ILE A 565 19.73 -1.86 17.40
CA ILE A 565 19.89 -1.82 18.86
C ILE A 565 19.48 -0.45 19.44
N PHE A 566 19.59 0.62 18.65
CA PHE A 566 19.18 1.98 18.97
C PHE A 566 18.05 2.43 18.07
N ASP A 567 17.28 3.39 18.54
CA ASP A 567 16.37 4.15 17.70
C ASP A 567 17.18 4.92 16.64
N ARG A 568 16.92 4.59 15.36
CA ARG A 568 17.69 5.11 14.23
C ARG A 568 17.34 6.57 13.89
N SER A 569 16.21 7.07 14.39
CA SER A 569 15.76 8.45 14.21
C SER A 569 16.22 9.38 15.35
N ALA A 570 16.65 8.81 16.47
CA ALA A 570 17.04 9.57 17.65
C ALA A 570 18.55 9.84 17.71
N THR A 571 18.93 10.82 18.50
CA THR A 571 20.34 11.05 18.85
C THR A 571 20.87 9.87 19.64
N LEU A 572 22.00 9.31 19.20
CA LEU A 572 22.58 8.12 19.82
C LEU A 572 22.99 8.37 21.28
N PRO A 573 22.70 7.44 22.20
CA PRO A 573 23.09 7.56 23.60
C PRO A 573 24.62 7.46 23.81
N THR A 574 25.35 7.01 22.80
CA THR A 574 26.82 6.92 22.78
C THR A 574 27.52 8.17 22.30
N GLY A 575 26.77 9.14 21.72
CA GLY A 575 27.34 10.12 20.79
C GLY A 575 27.84 9.46 19.50
N GLY A 576 28.34 10.25 18.56
CA GLY A 576 28.77 9.77 17.25
C GLY A 576 27.60 9.47 16.29
N HIS A 577 27.80 8.56 15.32
CA HIS A 577 26.80 8.21 14.31
C HIS A 577 26.91 6.73 13.90
N ILE A 578 25.87 6.24 13.22
CA ILE A 578 25.87 4.89 12.64
C ILE A 578 26.02 5.02 11.13
N GLU A 579 27.02 4.36 10.58
CA GLU A 579 27.13 4.11 9.15
C GLU A 579 26.29 2.86 8.82
N GLN A 580 25.27 3.06 7.98
CA GLN A 580 24.23 2.07 7.78
C GLN A 580 24.47 1.23 6.53
N ALA A 581 24.48 -0.10 6.71
CA ALA A 581 24.62 -1.05 5.60
C ALA A 581 23.39 -1.02 4.67
N ASP A 582 22.19 -0.86 5.20
CA ASP A 582 20.98 -0.76 4.40
C ASP A 582 20.88 0.58 3.66
N ALA A 583 21.13 1.73 4.29
CA ALA A 583 21.13 3.04 3.61
C ALA A 583 22.11 3.05 2.43
N THR A 584 23.30 2.52 2.63
CA THR A 584 24.33 2.43 1.59
C THR A 584 23.91 1.46 0.48
N SER A 585 23.30 0.33 0.83
CA SER A 585 22.75 -0.63 -0.14
C SER A 585 21.62 -0.02 -0.97
N TRP A 586 20.70 0.74 -0.34
CA TRP A 586 19.63 1.43 -1.05
C TRP A 586 20.17 2.45 -2.05
N MET A 587 21.25 3.15 -1.72
CA MET A 587 21.90 4.06 -2.66
C MET A 587 22.59 3.33 -3.82
N ALA A 588 23.15 2.14 -3.57
CA ALA A 588 23.65 1.27 -4.63
C ALA A 588 22.51 0.81 -5.57
N VAL A 589 21.40 0.33 -5.02
CA VAL A 589 20.18 -0.03 -5.80
C VAL A 589 19.70 1.16 -6.61
N TYR A 590 19.52 2.32 -5.97
CA TYR A 590 19.04 3.51 -6.65
C TYR A 590 19.95 3.92 -7.81
N SER A 591 21.27 3.80 -7.62
CA SER A 591 22.24 4.06 -8.71
C SER A 591 22.07 3.09 -9.87
N LEU A 592 21.87 1.79 -9.59
CA LEU A 592 21.66 0.78 -10.63
C LEU A 592 20.33 0.96 -11.36
N ASP A 593 19.24 1.23 -10.64
CA ASP A 593 17.92 1.44 -11.24
C ASP A 593 17.89 2.69 -12.13
N MET A 594 18.47 3.81 -11.65
CA MET A 594 18.59 5.02 -12.46
C MET A 594 19.49 4.80 -13.68
N MET A 595 20.55 4.01 -13.54
CA MET A 595 21.39 3.60 -14.67
C MET A 595 20.59 2.76 -15.68
N ALA A 596 19.84 1.75 -15.21
CA ALA A 596 19.04 0.88 -16.06
C ALA A 596 17.99 1.68 -16.87
N ILE A 597 17.29 2.61 -16.19
CA ILE A 597 16.35 3.53 -16.86
C ILE A 597 17.09 4.39 -17.89
N ALA A 598 18.24 4.96 -17.55
CA ALA A 598 19.01 5.79 -18.47
C ALA A 598 19.51 5.01 -19.69
N LEU A 599 19.94 3.74 -19.50
CA LEU A 599 20.34 2.85 -20.60
C LEU A 599 19.16 2.50 -21.52
N GLU A 600 17.96 2.31 -20.95
CA GLU A 600 16.75 2.08 -21.74
C GLU A 600 16.38 3.31 -22.57
N LEU A 601 16.41 4.51 -21.96
CA LEU A 601 16.16 5.77 -22.64
C LEU A 601 17.23 6.10 -23.69
N ALA A 602 18.50 5.72 -23.44
CA ALA A 602 19.62 5.94 -24.35
C ALA A 602 19.48 5.21 -25.69
N GLN A 603 18.65 4.18 -25.78
CA GLN A 603 18.34 3.52 -27.04
C GLN A 603 17.57 4.44 -28.00
N HIS A 604 16.99 5.53 -27.51
CA HIS A 604 16.24 6.53 -28.29
C HIS A 604 16.90 7.92 -28.31
N ASP A 605 17.60 8.28 -27.22
CA ASP A 605 18.33 9.55 -27.12
C ASP A 605 19.73 9.33 -26.53
N PRO A 606 20.78 9.43 -27.31
CA PRO A 606 22.17 9.23 -26.87
C PRO A 606 22.63 10.12 -25.71
N ALA A 607 21.92 11.22 -25.38
CA ALA A 607 22.26 12.07 -24.24
C ALA A 607 22.17 11.31 -22.91
N TYR A 608 21.34 10.27 -22.85
CA TYR A 608 21.20 9.44 -21.65
C TYR A 608 22.40 8.50 -21.41
N GLU A 609 23.28 8.24 -22.39
CA GLU A 609 24.50 7.46 -22.15
C GLU A 609 25.46 8.16 -21.15
N ASP A 610 25.55 9.49 -21.19
CA ASP A 610 26.38 10.25 -20.24
C ASP A 610 25.80 10.17 -18.81
N ILE A 611 24.48 10.24 -18.69
CA ILE A 611 23.79 10.13 -17.41
C ILE A 611 23.92 8.70 -16.86
N ALA A 612 23.75 7.67 -17.69
CA ALA A 612 23.98 6.28 -17.28
C ALA A 612 25.40 6.06 -16.76
N SER A 613 26.41 6.67 -17.44
CA SER A 613 27.81 6.61 -17.00
C SER A 613 28.01 7.27 -15.62
N LYS A 614 27.27 8.32 -15.31
CA LYS A 614 27.32 9.00 -14.00
C LYS A 614 26.80 8.10 -12.88
N PHE A 615 25.67 7.42 -13.07
CA PHE A 615 25.12 6.47 -12.09
C PHE A 615 26.03 5.24 -11.91
N PHE A 616 26.60 4.73 -13.01
CA PHE A 616 27.62 3.68 -12.93
C PHE A 616 28.82 4.10 -12.06
N GLU A 617 29.30 5.34 -12.23
CA GLU A 617 30.39 5.88 -11.40
C GLU A 617 30.02 5.95 -9.91
N HIS A 618 28.82 6.43 -9.57
CA HIS A 618 28.33 6.42 -8.17
C HIS A 618 28.29 5.01 -7.60
N PHE A 619 27.77 4.05 -8.35
CA PHE A 619 27.73 2.66 -7.94
C PHE A 619 29.12 2.09 -7.64
N LEU A 620 30.12 2.40 -8.47
CA LEU A 620 31.51 1.96 -8.25
C LEU A 620 32.09 2.48 -6.93
N TYR A 621 31.86 3.75 -6.59
CA TYR A 621 32.33 4.33 -5.33
C TYR A 621 31.61 3.73 -4.13
N ILE A 622 30.32 3.49 -4.21
CA ILE A 622 29.54 2.83 -3.15
C ILE A 622 30.03 1.39 -2.96
N ALA A 623 30.25 0.64 -4.03
CA ALA A 623 30.75 -0.73 -3.97
C ALA A 623 32.15 -0.79 -3.31
N TYR A 624 33.01 0.17 -3.61
CA TYR A 624 34.32 0.30 -2.95
C TYR A 624 34.16 0.56 -1.45
N ALA A 625 33.32 1.53 -1.06
CA ALA A 625 33.08 1.87 0.33
C ALA A 625 32.49 0.72 1.14
N MET A 626 31.55 -0.03 0.57
CA MET A 626 30.92 -1.20 1.21
C MET A 626 31.91 -2.36 1.45
N ASN A 627 32.78 -2.63 0.47
CA ASN A 627 33.58 -3.85 0.40
C ASN A 627 35.00 -3.73 0.90
N GLU A 628 35.64 -2.60 0.70
CA GLU A 628 37.04 -2.39 1.08
C GLU A 628 37.21 -1.19 2.00
N GLY A 629 36.79 0.00 1.54
CA GLY A 629 37.13 1.25 2.19
C GLY A 629 38.66 1.39 2.40
N ASP A 630 39.08 2.24 3.32
CA ASP A 630 40.39 2.11 3.98
C ASP A 630 40.28 0.98 4.99
N ASP A 631 41.38 0.29 5.34
CA ASP A 631 41.45 -0.94 6.18
C ASP A 631 40.57 -1.00 7.44
N THR A 632 39.78 0.06 7.69
CA THR A 632 38.89 0.24 8.84
C THR A 632 37.48 0.74 8.47
N THR A 633 37.16 0.90 7.18
CA THR A 633 35.92 1.58 6.74
C THR A 633 34.86 0.69 6.08
N GLY A 634 35.24 -0.50 5.55
CA GLY A 634 34.27 -1.44 4.95
C GLY A 634 33.23 -1.97 5.94
N LEU A 635 32.02 -2.27 5.44
CA LEU A 635 30.91 -2.81 6.24
C LEU A 635 30.82 -4.35 6.19
N TRP A 636 31.64 -4.99 5.36
CA TRP A 636 31.72 -6.44 5.24
C TRP A 636 32.58 -7.03 6.37
N ASP A 637 32.06 -8.01 7.11
CA ASP A 637 32.80 -8.77 8.11
C ASP A 637 33.30 -10.10 7.48
N GLU A 638 34.65 -10.18 7.29
CA GLU A 638 35.28 -11.37 6.68
C GLU A 638 35.18 -12.63 7.53
N THR A 639 34.99 -12.52 8.83
CA THR A 639 34.86 -13.67 9.73
C THR A 639 33.47 -14.29 9.60
N ASP A 640 32.46 -13.44 9.68
CA ASP A 640 31.06 -13.89 9.68
C ASP A 640 30.51 -14.08 8.25
N GLY A 641 31.15 -13.49 7.23
CA GLY A 641 30.65 -13.49 5.85
C GLY A 641 29.32 -12.76 5.70
N PHE A 642 29.21 -11.59 6.34
CA PHE A 642 27.98 -10.84 6.46
C PHE A 642 28.25 -9.33 6.53
N TYR A 643 27.29 -8.48 6.15
CA TYR A 643 27.39 -7.03 6.33
C TYR A 643 26.77 -6.59 7.63
N TYR A 644 27.37 -5.59 8.27
CA TYR A 644 26.88 -4.99 9.52
C TYR A 644 26.93 -3.48 9.47
N ASP A 645 26.00 -2.82 10.16
CA ASP A 645 26.14 -1.41 10.51
C ASP A 645 27.39 -1.18 11.36
N ARG A 646 27.93 0.02 11.29
CA ARG A 646 29.11 0.41 12.08
C ARG A 646 28.82 1.64 12.92
N LEU A 647 29.07 1.55 14.21
CA LEU A 647 29.00 2.68 15.14
C LEU A 647 30.36 3.40 15.15
N ASP A 648 30.39 4.65 14.74
CA ASP A 648 31.53 5.54 14.78
C ASP A 648 31.36 6.54 15.92
N LEU A 649 32.23 6.46 16.93
CA LEU A 649 32.21 7.35 18.10
C LEU A 649 33.00 8.64 17.83
N GLU A 650 32.69 9.72 18.56
CA GLU A 650 33.35 11.02 18.45
C GLU A 650 34.85 10.96 18.78
N ASP A 651 35.29 9.96 19.56
CA ASP A 651 36.71 9.73 19.89
C ASP A 651 37.47 8.93 18.82
N GLY A 652 36.82 8.61 17.68
CA GLY A 652 37.41 7.88 16.57
C GLY A 652 37.41 6.35 16.70
N ARG A 653 36.85 5.80 17.76
CA ARG A 653 36.65 4.35 17.88
C ARG A 653 35.48 3.90 17.01
N ARG A 654 35.63 2.72 16.38
CA ARG A 654 34.67 2.13 15.46
C ARG A 654 34.30 0.72 15.87
N PHE A 655 33.01 0.38 15.80
CA PHE A 655 32.53 -0.93 16.24
C PHE A 655 31.52 -1.49 15.25
N PRO A 656 31.67 -2.71 14.70
CA PRO A 656 30.62 -3.37 13.95
C PRO A 656 29.47 -3.73 14.88
N MET A 657 28.28 -3.35 14.48
CA MET A 657 27.03 -3.65 15.18
C MET A 657 26.51 -5.03 14.68
N ARG A 658 27.01 -6.12 15.29
CA ARG A 658 26.76 -7.50 14.82
C ARG A 658 25.33 -7.98 15.07
N VAL A 659 24.36 -7.27 14.50
CA VAL A 659 22.97 -7.69 14.45
C VAL A 659 22.72 -8.38 13.10
N ARG A 660 22.50 -9.70 13.12
CA ARG A 660 22.14 -10.45 11.92
C ARG A 660 20.67 -10.19 11.56
N SER A 661 20.44 -9.20 10.72
CA SER A 661 19.12 -8.76 10.29
C SER A 661 19.05 -8.55 8.77
N LEU A 662 17.87 -8.22 8.25
CA LEU A 662 17.69 -7.82 6.85
C LEU A 662 18.63 -6.69 6.42
N VAL A 663 19.01 -5.79 7.34
CA VAL A 663 19.99 -4.72 7.06
C VAL A 663 21.24 -5.29 6.39
N GLY A 664 21.79 -6.39 6.92
CA GLY A 664 22.98 -7.03 6.35
C GLY A 664 22.70 -7.92 5.14
N LEU A 665 21.46 -8.27 4.83
CA LEU A 665 21.06 -8.99 3.61
C LEU A 665 20.79 -8.07 2.43
N LEU A 666 20.42 -6.81 2.67
CA LEU A 666 20.08 -5.84 1.63
C LEU A 666 21.17 -5.59 0.58
N PRO A 667 22.49 -5.69 0.87
CA PRO A 667 23.51 -5.61 -0.19
C PRO A 667 23.28 -6.58 -1.37
N MET A 668 22.57 -7.70 -1.17
CA MET A 668 22.21 -8.64 -2.26
C MET A 668 21.27 -8.04 -3.30
N ILE A 669 20.40 -7.10 -2.92
CA ILE A 669 19.42 -6.55 -3.86
C ILE A 669 20.03 -5.54 -4.84
N ALA A 670 21.23 -5.04 -4.55
CA ALA A 670 21.99 -4.19 -5.45
C ALA A 670 22.67 -5.03 -6.56
N VAL A 671 21.89 -5.45 -7.52
CA VAL A 671 22.31 -6.31 -8.63
C VAL A 671 21.63 -5.92 -9.94
N GLU A 672 22.40 -5.76 -11.01
CA GLU A 672 21.93 -5.52 -12.37
C GLU A 672 22.78 -6.30 -13.37
N THR A 673 22.15 -6.83 -14.42
CA THR A 673 22.83 -7.62 -15.45
C THR A 673 22.78 -6.92 -16.80
N LEU A 674 23.94 -6.52 -17.30
CA LEU A 674 24.08 -5.86 -18.60
C LEU A 674 24.22 -6.88 -19.72
N GLN A 675 23.39 -6.75 -20.75
CA GLN A 675 23.42 -7.62 -21.91
C GLN A 675 24.40 -7.11 -22.98
N PRO A 676 25.08 -8.03 -23.71
CA PRO A 676 25.99 -7.64 -24.79
C PRO A 676 25.32 -6.79 -25.86
N GLN A 677 24.08 -7.14 -26.25
CA GLN A 677 23.34 -6.42 -27.28
C GLN A 677 23.05 -4.96 -26.90
N LEU A 678 22.76 -4.71 -25.63
CA LEU A 678 22.59 -3.35 -25.11
C LEU A 678 23.90 -2.57 -25.17
N LEU A 679 25.00 -3.17 -24.74
CA LEU A 679 26.33 -2.57 -24.77
C LEU A 679 26.81 -2.26 -26.21
N GLU A 680 26.44 -3.11 -27.18
CA GLU A 680 26.76 -2.85 -28.61
C GLU A 680 25.99 -1.65 -29.17
N ARG A 681 24.76 -1.44 -28.73
CA ARG A 681 23.93 -0.29 -29.14
C ARG A 681 24.38 1.03 -28.48
N LEU A 682 25.05 0.96 -27.33
CA LEU A 682 25.47 2.13 -26.54
C LEU A 682 27.00 2.22 -26.44
N PRO A 683 27.68 2.61 -27.53
CA PRO A 683 29.14 2.53 -27.64
C PRO A 683 29.87 3.51 -26.73
N ASN A 684 29.27 4.64 -26.34
CA ASN A 684 29.90 5.60 -25.45
C ASN A 684 29.90 5.10 -24.02
N PHE A 685 28.77 4.54 -23.57
CA PHE A 685 28.65 3.89 -22.26
C PHE A 685 29.62 2.68 -22.16
N LYS A 686 29.63 1.78 -23.17
CA LYS A 686 30.53 0.63 -23.22
C LYS A 686 32.01 1.07 -23.10
N ARG A 687 32.42 2.10 -23.85
CA ARG A 687 33.78 2.65 -23.80
C ARG A 687 34.11 3.23 -22.42
N ARG A 688 33.17 3.87 -21.75
CA ARG A 688 33.32 4.41 -20.39
C ARG A 688 33.48 3.28 -19.37
N LEU A 689 32.67 2.23 -19.44
CA LEU A 689 32.78 1.04 -18.61
C LEU A 689 34.15 0.36 -18.78
N GLU A 690 34.59 0.13 -20.03
CA GLU A 690 35.91 -0.46 -20.33
C GLU A 690 37.06 0.42 -19.81
N TRP A 691 36.89 1.74 -19.87
CA TRP A 691 37.87 2.69 -19.34
C TRP A 691 38.03 2.56 -17.83
N PHE A 692 36.92 2.45 -17.05
CA PHE A 692 36.97 2.26 -15.62
C PHE A 692 37.66 0.94 -15.25
N VAL A 693 37.30 -0.15 -15.91
CA VAL A 693 37.94 -1.47 -15.67
C VAL A 693 39.46 -1.39 -15.92
N ALA A 694 39.90 -0.66 -16.94
CA ALA A 694 41.31 -0.57 -17.28
C ALA A 694 42.09 0.40 -16.41
N ASN A 695 41.49 1.54 -15.98
CA ASN A 695 42.21 2.64 -15.36
C ASN A 695 41.92 2.84 -13.85
N ARG A 696 40.86 2.23 -13.34
CA ARG A 696 40.46 2.29 -11.94
C ARG A 696 40.20 0.86 -11.39
N PRO A 697 41.21 -0.02 -11.48
CA PRO A 697 41.05 -1.42 -11.07
C PRO A 697 40.72 -1.57 -9.58
N GLU A 698 41.10 -0.60 -8.74
CA GLU A 698 40.80 -0.57 -7.32
C GLU A 698 39.29 -0.39 -7.05
N LEU A 699 38.58 0.31 -7.92
CA LEU A 699 37.10 0.41 -7.85
C LEU A 699 36.44 -0.82 -8.51
N ALA A 700 36.93 -1.19 -9.70
CA ALA A 700 36.31 -2.24 -10.52
C ALA A 700 36.35 -3.64 -9.86
N ARG A 701 37.38 -3.95 -9.05
CA ARG A 701 37.47 -5.25 -8.35
C ARG A 701 36.42 -5.44 -7.25
N ASN A 702 35.81 -4.37 -6.76
CA ASN A 702 34.74 -4.40 -5.75
C ASN A 702 33.35 -4.60 -6.33
N VAL A 703 33.27 -4.64 -7.67
CA VAL A 703 32.02 -4.91 -8.39
C VAL A 703 32.14 -6.28 -9.03
N ALA A 704 31.13 -7.11 -8.79
CA ALA A 704 31.12 -8.47 -9.31
C ALA A 704 31.21 -8.47 -10.85
N SER A 705 32.15 -9.24 -11.36
CA SER A 705 32.22 -9.70 -12.76
C SER A 705 32.08 -8.65 -13.88
N LEU A 706 32.66 -7.45 -13.69
CA LEU A 706 32.78 -6.49 -14.79
C LEU A 706 33.72 -6.99 -15.90
N SER A 707 34.74 -7.78 -15.54
CA SER A 707 35.74 -8.32 -16.47
C SER A 707 35.47 -9.77 -16.89
N ALA A 708 34.70 -10.54 -16.08
CA ALA A 708 34.32 -11.90 -16.42
C ALA A 708 32.91 -11.93 -17.07
N GLU A 709 32.76 -12.78 -18.06
CA GLU A 709 31.50 -12.94 -18.78
C GLU A 709 30.69 -14.06 -18.14
N GLY A 710 29.40 -13.77 -17.89
CA GLY A 710 28.42 -14.75 -17.46
C GLY A 710 27.78 -15.51 -18.64
N LEU A 711 26.65 -16.13 -18.39
CA LEU A 711 25.87 -16.84 -19.40
C LEU A 711 25.53 -15.89 -20.55
N GLY A 712 25.89 -16.26 -21.78
CA GLY A 712 25.65 -15.46 -22.98
C GLY A 712 26.42 -14.12 -23.02
N GLU A 713 27.63 -14.08 -22.48
CA GLU A 713 28.54 -12.91 -22.48
C GLU A 713 28.01 -11.69 -21.67
N ARG A 714 27.06 -11.94 -20.74
CA ARG A 714 26.49 -10.90 -19.86
C ARG A 714 27.52 -10.38 -18.88
N ARG A 715 27.36 -9.12 -18.43
CA ARG A 715 28.17 -8.49 -17.38
C ARG A 715 27.31 -8.31 -16.13
N LEU A 716 27.88 -8.50 -14.95
CA LEU A 716 27.21 -8.33 -13.67
C LEU A 716 27.72 -7.07 -12.95
N LEU A 717 26.80 -6.21 -12.57
CA LEU A 717 26.98 -5.14 -11.63
C LEU A 717 26.30 -5.55 -10.32
N ALA A 718 27.10 -5.86 -9.29
CA ALA A 718 26.57 -6.23 -8.00
C ALA A 718 27.58 -5.89 -6.89
N LEU A 719 27.10 -5.67 -5.67
CA LEU A 719 27.96 -5.48 -4.50
C LEU A 719 28.66 -6.78 -4.09
N LEU A 720 28.05 -7.94 -4.37
CA LEU A 720 28.57 -9.24 -4.00
C LEU A 720 29.12 -9.99 -5.23
N ASP A 721 30.35 -10.44 -5.12
CA ASP A 721 30.88 -11.45 -6.03
C ASP A 721 30.32 -12.84 -5.71
N GLY A 722 30.67 -13.87 -6.53
CA GLY A 722 30.14 -15.22 -6.35
C GLY A 722 30.54 -15.87 -5.03
N GLU A 723 31.67 -15.52 -4.43
CA GLU A 723 32.13 -16.07 -3.14
C GLU A 723 31.35 -15.45 -1.99
N ARG A 724 31.24 -14.11 -1.94
CA ARG A 724 30.45 -13.39 -0.93
C ARG A 724 29.00 -13.74 -1.00
N LEU A 725 28.44 -13.84 -2.22
CA LEU A 725 27.07 -14.31 -2.44
C LEU A 725 26.86 -15.71 -1.84
N GLY A 726 27.77 -16.64 -2.10
CA GLY A 726 27.66 -18.01 -1.55
C GLY A 726 27.71 -18.03 -0.01
N ARG A 727 28.54 -17.19 0.61
CA ARG A 727 28.62 -17.05 2.07
C ARG A 727 27.34 -16.47 2.66
N MET A 728 26.80 -15.42 2.05
CA MET A 728 25.54 -14.83 2.49
C MET A 728 24.35 -15.76 2.31
N LEU A 729 24.26 -16.45 1.17
CA LEU A 729 23.20 -17.42 0.94
C LEU A 729 23.24 -18.59 1.91
N LYS A 730 24.44 -19.00 2.34
CA LYS A 730 24.56 -20.04 3.37
C LYS A 730 23.91 -19.64 4.69
N VAL A 731 23.99 -18.36 5.08
CA VAL A 731 23.34 -17.81 6.28
C VAL A 731 21.85 -17.57 6.03
N MET A 732 21.50 -16.93 4.91
CA MET A 732 20.11 -16.61 4.58
C MET A 732 19.21 -17.86 4.45
N LEU A 733 19.75 -18.96 3.92
CA LEU A 733 19.01 -20.20 3.64
C LEU A 733 19.15 -21.24 4.77
N ASP A 734 19.68 -20.87 5.92
CA ASP A 734 19.75 -21.71 7.12
C ASP A 734 18.48 -21.52 7.97
N GLU A 735 17.82 -22.64 8.31
CA GLU A 735 16.60 -22.65 9.12
C GLU A 735 16.86 -22.21 10.58
N ALA A 736 18.11 -22.36 11.07
CA ALA A 736 18.53 -21.85 12.37
C ALA A 736 18.80 -20.33 12.36
N GLU A 737 18.87 -19.73 11.18
CA GLU A 737 19.12 -18.30 10.97
C GLU A 737 17.86 -17.62 10.39
N PHE A 738 17.85 -17.33 9.08
CA PHE A 738 16.81 -16.52 8.46
C PHE A 738 15.69 -17.33 7.79
N LEU A 739 15.95 -18.55 7.34
CA LEU A 739 14.97 -19.31 6.56
C LEU A 739 13.84 -19.84 7.45
N SER A 740 12.62 -19.34 7.21
CA SER A 740 11.41 -19.84 7.86
C SER A 740 10.60 -20.74 6.91
N PRO A 741 9.61 -21.50 7.40
CA PRO A 741 8.65 -22.20 6.54
C PRO A 741 7.86 -21.26 5.61
N TYR A 742 7.87 -19.95 5.87
CA TYR A 742 7.01 -18.95 5.22
C TYR A 742 7.78 -17.82 4.52
N GLY A 743 9.10 -17.90 4.43
CA GLY A 743 9.95 -16.91 3.79
C GLY A 743 11.22 -16.59 4.58
N ILE A 744 11.81 -15.42 4.35
CA ILE A 744 13.02 -14.94 5.04
C ILE A 744 12.60 -14.04 6.21
N ARG A 745 13.07 -14.35 7.40
CA ARG A 745 12.85 -13.56 8.63
C ARG A 745 13.57 -12.22 8.56
N SER A 746 13.01 -11.20 9.18
CA SER A 746 13.64 -9.87 9.27
C SER A 746 14.87 -9.83 10.19
N LEU A 747 14.91 -10.70 11.22
CA LEU A 747 16.05 -10.91 12.10
C LEU A 747 16.34 -12.40 12.19
N SER A 748 17.63 -12.75 12.26
CA SER A 748 18.06 -14.15 12.43
C SER A 748 17.59 -14.73 13.75
N LYS A 749 17.10 -15.98 13.68
CA LYS A 749 16.69 -16.76 14.85
C LYS A 749 17.85 -17.03 15.83
N CYS A 750 19.11 -16.92 15.40
CA CYS A 750 20.27 -17.07 16.30
C CYS A 750 20.24 -16.09 17.49
N HIS A 751 19.59 -14.93 17.33
CA HIS A 751 19.42 -13.94 18.41
C HIS A 751 18.45 -14.39 19.51
N GLN A 752 17.77 -15.53 19.37
CA GLN A 752 17.02 -16.16 20.45
C GLN A 752 17.96 -16.71 21.56
N GLU A 753 19.06 -17.31 21.14
CA GLU A 753 20.06 -17.88 22.07
C GLU A 753 21.25 -16.93 22.31
N HIS A 754 21.54 -16.07 21.35
CA HIS A 754 22.67 -15.14 21.36
C HIS A 754 22.21 -13.69 21.07
N PRO A 755 21.41 -13.06 21.96
CA PRO A 755 20.98 -11.67 21.78
C PRO A 755 22.19 -10.73 21.82
N LEU A 756 22.12 -9.65 21.03
CA LEU A 756 23.11 -8.58 21.15
C LEU A 756 22.69 -7.63 22.28
N SER A 757 23.59 -7.40 23.23
CA SER A 757 23.35 -6.47 24.34
C SER A 757 24.53 -5.54 24.55
N VAL A 758 24.27 -4.26 24.78
CA VAL A 758 25.25 -3.22 25.08
C VAL A 758 24.75 -2.39 26.27
N ASN A 759 25.61 -2.20 27.29
CA ASN A 759 25.28 -1.35 28.42
C ASN A 759 25.93 0.04 28.27
N ILE A 760 25.13 1.09 28.28
CA ILE A 760 25.57 2.49 28.13
C ILE A 760 25.01 3.31 29.29
N GLY A 761 25.89 3.84 30.13
CA GLY A 761 25.45 4.67 31.27
C GLY A 761 24.54 3.97 32.28
N GLY A 762 24.55 2.61 32.33
CA GLY A 762 23.68 1.82 33.20
C GLY A 762 22.34 1.42 32.59
N VAL A 763 22.08 1.82 31.33
CA VAL A 763 20.93 1.38 30.55
C VAL A 763 21.37 0.25 29.61
N GLU A 764 20.66 -0.86 29.64
CA GLU A 764 20.87 -1.96 28.71
C GLU A 764 20.06 -1.75 27.42
N PHE A 765 20.76 -1.76 26.28
CA PHE A 765 20.19 -1.78 24.95
C PHE A 765 20.36 -3.20 24.40
N ARG A 766 19.28 -3.79 23.87
CA ARG A 766 19.26 -5.21 23.52
C ARG A 766 18.44 -5.49 22.27
N VAL A 767 18.90 -6.44 21.46
CA VAL A 767 18.18 -7.01 20.31
C VAL A 767 18.01 -8.50 20.55
N ASP A 768 16.74 -8.92 20.65
CA ASP A 768 16.33 -10.32 20.76
C ASP A 768 15.55 -10.73 19.51
N TYR A 769 15.48 -12.03 19.24
CA TYR A 769 14.56 -12.56 18.24
C TYR A 769 13.13 -12.53 18.77
N GLU A 770 12.27 -11.77 18.08
CA GLU A 770 10.87 -11.56 18.42
C GLU A 770 10.03 -11.92 17.19
N PRO A 771 9.62 -13.20 16.99
CA PRO A 771 8.96 -13.63 15.75
C PRO A 771 7.50 -13.19 15.63
N ALA A 772 6.91 -12.63 16.68
CA ALA A 772 5.53 -12.12 16.76
C ALA A 772 5.55 -10.58 16.80
N GLU A 773 4.63 -9.99 17.55
CA GLU A 773 4.57 -8.56 17.82
C GLU A 773 5.74 -8.07 18.66
N SER A 774 6.09 -6.78 18.55
CA SER A 774 7.23 -6.21 19.27
C SER A 774 7.02 -6.21 20.79
N ARG A 775 8.05 -6.62 21.51
CA ARG A 775 8.12 -6.58 22.98
C ARG A 775 8.82 -5.34 23.52
N THR A 776 9.33 -4.49 22.63
CA THR A 776 10.08 -3.29 22.99
C THR A 776 9.28 -2.02 22.72
N GLY A 777 9.65 -0.94 23.42
CA GLY A 777 9.13 0.41 23.15
C GLY A 777 10.05 1.25 22.27
N THR A 778 10.95 0.63 21.51
CA THR A 778 11.97 1.34 20.73
C THR A 778 11.35 2.19 19.63
N PHE A 779 10.20 1.79 19.12
CA PHE A 779 9.36 2.58 18.22
C PHE A 779 7.89 2.43 18.63
N GLY A 780 7.05 3.38 18.25
CA GLY A 780 5.60 3.29 18.41
C GLY A 780 4.97 2.37 17.36
N GLY A 781 3.70 2.00 17.56
CA GLY A 781 2.91 1.25 16.60
C GLY A 781 3.08 -0.27 16.64
N ASN A 782 2.50 -0.93 15.63
CA ASN A 782 2.37 -2.39 15.53
C ASN A 782 3.55 -3.05 14.84
N SER A 783 4.39 -2.30 14.13
CA SER A 783 5.49 -2.83 13.33
C SER A 783 6.56 -3.52 14.17
N ASN A 784 6.96 -4.72 13.76
CA ASN A 784 8.09 -5.44 14.34
C ASN A 784 9.03 -5.98 13.25
N TRP A 785 10.30 -5.55 13.27
CA TRP A 785 11.35 -5.97 12.36
C TRP A 785 12.39 -6.89 13.03
N ARG A 786 12.05 -7.53 14.15
CA ARG A 786 12.94 -8.43 14.92
C ARG A 786 12.57 -9.91 14.79
N GLY A 787 12.12 -10.36 13.61
CA GLY A 787 11.91 -11.78 13.37
C GLY A 787 10.76 -12.16 12.43
N PRO A 788 9.70 -11.33 12.28
CA PRO A 788 8.63 -11.63 11.34
C PRO A 788 9.07 -11.70 9.89
N VAL A 789 8.18 -12.24 9.06
CA VAL A 789 8.32 -12.30 7.61
C VAL A 789 7.55 -11.13 6.98
N TRP A 790 8.25 -10.31 6.18
CA TRP A 790 7.73 -9.13 5.49
C TRP A 790 7.79 -9.31 3.99
N PHE A 791 6.68 -9.05 3.28
CA PHE A 791 6.59 -9.25 1.83
C PHE A 791 7.53 -8.39 1.01
N PRO A 792 7.66 -7.05 1.23
CA PRO A 792 8.41 -6.19 0.32
C PRO A 792 9.89 -6.59 0.22
N LEU A 793 10.55 -6.83 1.34
CA LEU A 793 11.97 -7.20 1.32
C LEU A 793 12.19 -8.64 0.85
N ASN A 794 11.28 -9.57 1.18
CA ASN A 794 11.31 -10.91 0.60
C ASN A 794 11.16 -10.88 -0.92
N PHE A 795 10.27 -10.03 -1.45
CA PHE A 795 10.08 -9.85 -2.88
C PHE A 795 11.36 -9.35 -3.57
N LEU A 796 12.02 -8.35 -3.01
CA LEU A 796 13.29 -7.83 -3.56
C LEU A 796 14.42 -8.87 -3.50
N LEU A 797 14.51 -9.67 -2.43
CA LEU A 797 15.47 -10.78 -2.34
C LEU A 797 15.20 -11.86 -3.39
N ILE A 798 13.93 -12.19 -3.66
CA ILE A 798 13.53 -13.10 -4.72
C ILE A 798 13.96 -12.55 -6.10
N GLU A 799 13.70 -11.28 -6.40
CA GLU A 799 14.15 -10.64 -7.64
C GLU A 799 15.68 -10.63 -7.77
N ALA A 800 16.38 -10.36 -6.67
CA ALA A 800 17.86 -10.41 -6.68
C ALA A 800 18.40 -11.80 -7.05
N LEU A 801 17.83 -12.88 -6.47
CA LEU A 801 18.20 -14.25 -6.81
C LEU A 801 17.92 -14.57 -8.29
N GLN A 802 16.83 -14.07 -8.84
CA GLN A 802 16.49 -14.20 -10.26
C GLN A 802 17.53 -13.48 -11.15
N ASN A 803 17.94 -12.26 -10.78
CA ASN A 803 18.96 -11.50 -11.49
C ASN A 803 20.34 -12.17 -11.43
N PHE A 804 20.74 -12.71 -10.28
CA PHE A 804 21.96 -13.50 -10.18
C PHE A 804 21.89 -14.77 -11.02
N HIS A 805 20.74 -15.47 -11.03
CA HIS A 805 20.56 -16.64 -11.89
C HIS A 805 20.67 -16.27 -13.39
N PHE A 806 20.13 -15.13 -13.79
CA PHE A 806 20.22 -14.65 -15.16
C PHE A 806 21.68 -14.46 -15.61
N PHE A 807 22.56 -14.07 -14.71
CA PHE A 807 24.00 -13.98 -14.97
C PHE A 807 24.73 -15.35 -14.91
N TYR A 808 24.54 -16.11 -13.82
CA TYR A 808 25.29 -17.35 -13.58
C TYR A 808 24.73 -18.57 -14.29
N GLY A 809 23.44 -18.59 -14.59
CA GLY A 809 22.71 -19.73 -15.12
C GLY A 809 22.67 -20.92 -14.16
N ASP A 810 22.44 -22.12 -14.69
CA ASP A 810 22.30 -23.37 -13.93
C ASP A 810 23.61 -23.88 -13.30
N SER A 811 24.74 -23.25 -13.64
CA SER A 811 26.05 -23.66 -13.13
C SER A 811 26.29 -23.24 -11.68
N TYR A 812 25.64 -22.18 -11.23
CA TYR A 812 25.74 -21.72 -9.83
C TYR A 812 24.61 -22.34 -9.01
N ARG A 813 24.98 -23.20 -8.06
CA ARG A 813 24.03 -23.93 -7.22
C ARG A 813 24.39 -23.77 -5.76
N VAL A 814 23.37 -23.69 -4.91
CA VAL A 814 23.49 -23.61 -3.45
C VAL A 814 22.66 -24.68 -2.77
N GLU A 815 23.03 -25.05 -1.56
CA GLU A 815 22.21 -25.95 -0.74
C GLU A 815 20.92 -25.24 -0.28
N PHE A 816 19.80 -25.93 -0.43
CA PHE A 816 18.52 -25.43 0.05
C PHE A 816 17.68 -26.55 0.71
N PRO A 817 17.35 -26.41 2.02
CA PRO A 817 17.96 -25.52 3.03
C PRO A 817 19.47 -25.78 3.22
N THR A 818 20.18 -24.84 3.81
CA THR A 818 21.60 -25.00 4.16
C THR A 818 21.81 -26.25 5.03
N GLY A 819 22.80 -27.07 4.67
CA GLY A 819 23.10 -28.33 5.37
C GLY A 819 22.25 -29.53 4.93
N SER A 820 21.32 -29.36 3.99
CA SER A 820 20.45 -30.44 3.50
C SER A 820 21.13 -31.40 2.48
N GLY A 821 22.25 -30.97 1.87
CA GLY A 821 22.89 -31.66 0.76
C GLY A 821 22.11 -31.53 -0.58
N LYS A 822 20.96 -30.89 -0.64
CA LYS A 822 20.15 -30.66 -1.84
C LYS A 822 20.60 -29.37 -2.54
N LEU A 823 21.25 -29.52 -3.70
CA LEU A 823 21.69 -28.36 -4.50
C LEU A 823 20.56 -27.87 -5.42
N MET A 824 20.27 -26.58 -5.37
CA MET A 824 19.28 -25.91 -6.21
C MET A 824 19.94 -24.76 -6.97
N THR A 825 19.39 -24.41 -8.14
CA THR A 825 19.76 -23.17 -8.85
C THR A 825 19.21 -21.96 -8.10
N LEU A 826 19.73 -20.76 -8.35
CA LEU A 826 19.19 -19.56 -7.71
C LEU A 826 17.75 -19.26 -8.12
N TRP A 827 17.37 -19.66 -9.33
CA TRP A 827 15.96 -19.56 -9.77
C TRP A 827 15.04 -20.51 -9.01
N ASP A 828 15.46 -21.76 -8.82
CA ASP A 828 14.70 -22.74 -8.02
C ASP A 828 14.54 -22.25 -6.58
N VAL A 829 15.60 -21.65 -5.99
CA VAL A 829 15.55 -21.06 -4.65
C VAL A 829 14.55 -19.91 -4.60
N ALA A 830 14.59 -18.99 -5.59
CA ALA A 830 13.64 -17.87 -5.70
C ALA A 830 12.18 -18.37 -5.82
N THR A 831 11.97 -19.43 -6.60
CA THR A 831 10.64 -20.07 -6.76
C THR A 831 10.16 -20.69 -5.45
N GLU A 832 11.05 -21.38 -4.73
CA GLU A 832 10.70 -22.00 -3.45
C GLU A 832 10.37 -20.96 -2.38
N LEU A 833 11.13 -19.84 -2.31
CA LEU A 833 10.81 -18.71 -1.43
C LEU A 833 9.45 -18.08 -1.79
N SER A 834 9.17 -17.94 -3.08
CA SER A 834 7.85 -17.48 -3.56
C SER A 834 6.73 -18.42 -3.11
N ASN A 835 6.92 -19.73 -3.23
CA ASN A 835 5.96 -20.75 -2.79
C ASN A 835 5.73 -20.72 -1.28
N ARG A 836 6.78 -20.46 -0.46
CA ARG A 836 6.64 -20.29 1.00
C ARG A 836 5.79 -19.08 1.36
N LEU A 837 5.97 -17.96 0.68
CA LEU A 837 5.12 -16.76 0.87
C LEU A 837 3.67 -17.00 0.43
N ILE A 838 3.46 -17.65 -0.70
CA ILE A 838 2.13 -18.02 -1.20
C ILE A 838 1.44 -19.00 -0.23
N ALA A 839 2.19 -19.94 0.36
CA ALA A 839 1.66 -20.94 1.29
C ALA A 839 1.03 -20.34 2.55
N LEU A 840 1.37 -19.10 2.93
CA LEU A 840 0.70 -18.36 4.01
C LEU A 840 -0.82 -18.33 3.83
N PHE A 841 -1.29 -18.21 2.58
CA PHE A 841 -2.70 -18.05 2.22
C PHE A 841 -3.38 -19.36 1.80
N LEU A 842 -2.60 -20.40 1.49
CA LEU A 842 -3.15 -21.67 1.01
C LEU A 842 -3.54 -22.60 2.16
N PRO A 843 -4.59 -23.41 2.02
CA PRO A 843 -4.88 -24.44 3.02
C PRO A 843 -3.78 -25.50 3.04
N ASN A 844 -3.27 -25.81 4.22
CA ASN A 844 -2.32 -26.91 4.46
C ASN A 844 -3.03 -28.28 4.34
N ALA A 845 -2.30 -29.37 4.61
CA ALA A 845 -2.84 -30.74 4.55
C ALA A 845 -4.03 -31.00 5.50
N ASN A 846 -4.19 -30.19 6.55
CA ASN A 846 -5.29 -30.25 7.51
C ASN A 846 -6.47 -29.33 7.11
N GLY A 847 -6.33 -28.58 6.00
CA GLY A 847 -7.29 -27.57 5.55
C GLY A 847 -7.19 -26.24 6.30
N GLU A 848 -6.13 -26.01 7.08
CA GLU A 848 -5.87 -24.81 7.86
C GLU A 848 -5.01 -23.81 7.05
N ARG A 849 -5.28 -22.53 7.19
CA ARG A 849 -4.49 -21.46 6.56
C ARG A 849 -3.53 -20.84 7.59
N PRO A 850 -2.23 -20.80 7.32
CA PRO A 850 -1.25 -20.27 8.27
C PRO A 850 -1.58 -18.88 8.79
N PHE A 851 -2.03 -17.95 7.93
CA PHE A 851 -2.34 -16.58 8.36
C PHE A 851 -3.44 -16.48 9.43
N ASN A 852 -4.33 -17.45 9.54
CA ASN A 852 -5.35 -17.50 10.61
C ASN A 852 -4.76 -17.90 11.98
N GLY A 853 -3.48 -18.24 12.06
CA GLY A 853 -2.83 -18.65 13.30
C GLY A 853 -3.53 -19.83 13.99
N ALA A 854 -3.62 -19.77 15.31
CA ALA A 854 -4.25 -20.80 16.14
C ALA A 854 -5.75 -20.57 16.42
N VAL A 855 -6.38 -19.58 15.76
CA VAL A 855 -7.78 -19.21 16.03
C VAL A 855 -8.73 -20.26 15.42
N GLU A 856 -9.30 -21.12 16.26
CA GLU A 856 -10.09 -22.27 15.82
C GLU A 856 -11.30 -21.87 14.96
N LYS A 857 -12.00 -20.78 15.31
CA LYS A 857 -13.15 -20.31 14.56
C LYS A 857 -12.76 -19.87 13.15
N LEU A 858 -11.65 -19.17 12.97
CA LEU A 858 -11.13 -18.75 11.67
C LEU A 858 -10.63 -19.93 10.84
N GLN A 859 -10.17 -21.01 11.48
CA GLN A 859 -9.68 -22.20 10.79
C GLN A 859 -10.77 -23.17 10.35
N ARG A 860 -11.85 -23.30 11.14
CA ARG A 860 -12.80 -24.42 10.98
C ARG A 860 -14.22 -24.04 10.63
N ASP A 861 -14.67 -22.83 11.04
CA ASP A 861 -16.04 -22.39 10.79
C ASP A 861 -16.22 -22.10 9.28
N PRO A 862 -17.22 -22.74 8.62
CA PRO A 862 -17.45 -22.54 7.17
C PRO A 862 -17.73 -21.10 6.77
N GLN A 863 -18.17 -20.23 7.68
CA GLN A 863 -18.47 -18.83 7.42
C GLN A 863 -17.22 -17.93 7.54
N PHE A 864 -16.14 -18.43 8.14
CA PHE A 864 -14.88 -17.71 8.37
C PHE A 864 -13.70 -18.30 7.60
N ARG A 865 -13.48 -19.64 7.64
CA ARG A 865 -12.28 -20.32 7.13
C ARG A 865 -11.88 -20.02 5.69
N ASP A 866 -12.86 -19.65 4.86
CA ASP A 866 -12.65 -19.34 3.44
C ASP A 866 -12.52 -17.83 3.18
N ARG A 867 -12.45 -17.01 4.23
CA ARG A 867 -12.22 -15.58 4.13
C ARG A 867 -10.72 -15.29 4.16
N LEU A 868 -10.25 -14.46 3.23
CA LEU A 868 -8.84 -14.11 3.12
C LEU A 868 -8.63 -12.72 3.76
N LEU A 869 -7.57 -12.63 4.57
CA LEU A 869 -7.05 -11.39 5.15
C LEU A 869 -5.59 -11.24 4.74
N TYR A 870 -5.19 -10.03 4.43
CA TYR A 870 -3.85 -9.71 3.95
C TYR A 870 -3.17 -8.82 4.99
N TYR A 871 -2.58 -9.47 5.98
CA TYR A 871 -1.93 -8.81 7.09
C TYR A 871 -0.68 -8.05 6.67
N GLU A 872 -0.29 -7.07 7.46
CA GLU A 872 0.89 -6.24 7.25
C GLU A 872 2.18 -7.09 7.21
N TYR A 873 2.33 -8.02 8.18
CA TYR A 873 3.44 -8.97 8.27
C TYR A 873 2.99 -10.29 8.90
N PHE A 874 3.91 -11.25 8.97
CA PHE A 874 3.58 -12.61 9.39
C PHE A 874 4.57 -13.14 10.40
N HIS A 875 4.08 -13.89 11.38
CA HIS A 875 4.88 -14.51 12.43
C HIS A 875 6.01 -15.38 11.84
N GLY A 876 7.26 -15.13 12.26
CA GLY A 876 8.45 -15.75 11.70
C GLY A 876 8.52 -17.28 11.77
N ASP A 877 7.79 -17.93 12.71
CA ASP A 877 7.88 -19.38 12.90
C ASP A 877 6.60 -20.14 12.49
N ASN A 878 5.41 -19.56 12.64
CA ASN A 878 4.12 -20.25 12.38
C ASN A 878 3.27 -19.63 11.27
N GLY A 879 3.65 -18.45 10.76
CA GLY A 879 2.98 -17.80 9.64
C GLY A 879 1.66 -17.11 9.98
N ALA A 880 1.31 -16.96 11.28
CA ALA A 880 0.13 -16.19 11.66
C ALA A 880 0.24 -14.73 11.20
N GLY A 881 -0.86 -14.17 10.73
CA GLY A 881 -0.92 -12.76 10.35
C GLY A 881 -0.84 -11.85 11.57
N LEU A 882 -0.14 -10.75 11.44
CA LEU A 882 0.17 -9.77 12.49
C LEU A 882 0.10 -8.35 11.94
N GLY A 883 -0.03 -7.38 12.82
CA GLY A 883 -0.23 -5.97 12.43
C GLY A 883 -1.58 -5.77 11.75
N ALA A 884 -1.68 -4.74 10.91
CA ALA A 884 -2.90 -4.39 10.20
C ALA A 884 -3.48 -5.55 9.38
N SER A 885 -4.68 -6.02 9.74
CA SER A 885 -5.30 -7.23 9.14
C SER A 885 -5.74 -7.05 7.68
N HIS A 886 -5.84 -5.81 7.20
CA HIS A 886 -6.28 -5.46 5.86
C HIS A 886 -5.24 -4.64 5.08
N GLN A 887 -4.00 -4.61 5.54
CA GLN A 887 -2.92 -3.92 4.83
C GLN A 887 -2.51 -4.71 3.58
N THR A 888 -3.41 -4.77 2.61
CA THR A 888 -3.18 -5.46 1.34
C THR A 888 -2.06 -4.80 0.53
N GLY A 889 -1.70 -3.57 0.81
CA GLY A 889 -0.70 -2.77 0.10
C GLY A 889 0.48 -3.60 -0.41
N TRP A 890 1.54 -3.71 0.36
CA TRP A 890 2.71 -4.53 -0.07
C TRP A 890 2.49 -6.04 0.04
N THR A 891 1.60 -6.54 0.93
CA THR A 891 1.24 -7.97 0.98
C THR A 891 0.54 -8.42 -0.30
N GLY A 892 -0.11 -7.51 -1.02
CA GLY A 892 -0.65 -7.73 -2.37
C GLY A 892 0.38 -8.20 -3.40
N LEU A 893 1.69 -8.06 -3.13
CA LEU A 893 2.77 -8.65 -3.94
C LEU A 893 2.61 -10.17 -4.13
N VAL A 894 1.87 -10.86 -3.25
CA VAL A 894 1.51 -12.27 -3.42
C VAL A 894 0.84 -12.52 -4.78
N ALA A 895 0.06 -11.56 -5.29
CA ALA A 895 -0.58 -11.67 -6.60
C ALA A 895 0.44 -11.73 -7.75
N LYS A 896 1.53 -10.97 -7.64
CA LYS A 896 2.65 -10.99 -8.58
C LYS A 896 3.44 -12.29 -8.46
N LEU A 897 3.71 -12.76 -7.25
CA LEU A 897 4.41 -14.04 -7.02
C LEU A 897 3.63 -15.22 -7.61
N ILE A 898 2.31 -15.29 -7.42
CA ILE A 898 1.45 -16.32 -8.02
C ILE A 898 1.56 -16.29 -9.54
N GLN A 899 1.52 -15.11 -10.16
CA GLN A 899 1.64 -14.98 -11.61
C GLN A 899 3.01 -15.49 -12.10
N GLN A 900 4.11 -15.12 -11.43
CA GLN A 900 5.46 -15.53 -11.81
C GLN A 900 5.68 -17.05 -11.66
N VAL A 901 5.24 -17.63 -10.55
CA VAL A 901 5.37 -19.08 -10.30
C VAL A 901 4.56 -19.88 -11.33
N SER A 902 3.30 -19.49 -11.58
CA SER A 902 2.44 -20.16 -12.56
C SER A 902 3.02 -20.09 -13.98
N GLU A 903 3.61 -18.97 -14.36
CA GLU A 903 4.29 -18.78 -15.65
C GLU A 903 5.50 -19.70 -15.76
N TYR A 904 6.36 -19.72 -14.74
CA TYR A 904 7.56 -20.57 -14.72
C TYR A 904 7.23 -22.07 -14.78
N GLU A 905 6.30 -22.53 -13.95
CA GLU A 905 5.88 -23.94 -13.94
C GLU A 905 5.29 -24.38 -15.30
N SER A 906 4.59 -23.50 -16.00
CA SER A 906 4.00 -23.77 -17.31
C SER A 906 5.03 -23.83 -18.44
N ALA A 907 6.03 -22.96 -18.39
CA ALA A 907 6.99 -22.78 -19.47
C ALA A 907 8.15 -23.77 -19.39
N GLY A 908 8.46 -24.30 -18.18
CA GLY A 908 9.65 -25.11 -17.92
C GLY A 908 10.97 -24.37 -18.22
N LYS A 909 10.92 -23.06 -18.29
CA LYS A 909 12.03 -22.14 -18.57
C LYS A 909 11.92 -20.90 -17.70
N SER A 910 13.07 -20.27 -17.40
CA SER A 910 13.11 -18.98 -16.75
C SER A 910 12.36 -17.92 -17.58
N PRO A 911 11.45 -17.12 -16.99
CA PRO A 911 10.82 -15.98 -17.66
C PRO A 911 11.82 -14.96 -18.20
N LEU A 912 13.01 -14.86 -17.62
CA LEU A 912 14.10 -14.01 -18.11
C LEU A 912 14.63 -14.43 -19.49
N ASP A 913 14.45 -15.70 -19.87
CA ASP A 913 14.80 -16.15 -21.24
C ASP A 913 13.80 -15.62 -22.28
N TRP A 914 12.62 -15.17 -21.88
CA TRP A 914 11.56 -14.65 -22.75
C TRP A 914 11.66 -13.14 -23.01
N GLU A 915 12.16 -12.39 -22.05
CA GLU A 915 12.19 -10.90 -22.13
C GLU A 915 13.06 -10.41 -23.29
N TYR A 916 13.94 -11.25 -23.82
CA TYR A 916 14.92 -10.86 -24.82
C TYR A 916 14.80 -11.59 -26.19
N GLU A 917 14.06 -12.69 -26.27
CA GLU A 917 13.70 -13.27 -27.58
C GLU A 917 12.62 -12.44 -28.32
N ALA A 918 11.87 -11.62 -27.60
CA ALA A 918 10.73 -10.84 -28.13
C ALA A 918 11.08 -9.44 -28.65
N MET A 919 12.33 -9.01 -28.62
CA MET A 919 12.74 -7.74 -29.25
C MET A 919 13.13 -7.95 -30.73
N PRO A 920 12.20 -7.87 -31.69
CA PRO A 920 12.58 -7.81 -33.09
C PRO A 920 13.32 -6.47 -33.29
N ALA A 921 14.45 -6.53 -33.96
CA ALA A 921 15.08 -5.35 -34.52
C ALA A 921 14.07 -4.65 -35.45
N SER A 922 13.27 -3.72 -34.92
CA SER A 922 12.41 -2.90 -35.74
C SER A 922 13.31 -1.93 -36.50
N ALA A 923 13.41 -2.15 -37.80
CA ALA A 923 13.91 -1.20 -38.73
C ALA A 923 13.15 0.14 -38.55
N VAL A 924 13.78 1.09 -37.86
CA VAL A 924 13.49 2.51 -38.02
C VAL A 924 14.60 3.06 -38.89
N GLU A 925 14.35 3.15 -40.18
CA GLU A 925 15.15 4.04 -41.02
C GLU A 925 14.98 5.47 -40.49
N PRO A 926 16.06 6.22 -40.31
CA PRO A 926 15.95 7.61 -39.91
C PRO A 926 15.52 8.41 -41.16
N GLU A 927 14.27 8.85 -41.23
CA GLU A 927 13.93 9.98 -42.06
C GLU A 927 14.58 11.25 -41.48
N ILE A 928 15.64 11.68 -42.11
CA ILE A 928 16.26 13.00 -41.95
C ILE A 928 15.33 14.03 -42.59
N VAL A 929 14.69 14.87 -41.78
CA VAL A 929 14.41 16.29 -42.12
C VAL A 929 14.52 17.13 -40.85
#